data_33a0e7b0ecdb45f7b225c64ee7425234
#
_entry.id   33a0e7b0ecdb45f7b225c64ee7425234
#
_cell.length_a   1.000
_cell.length_b   1.000
_cell.length_c   1.000
_cell.angle_alpha   90.00
_cell.angle_beta   90.00
_cell.angle_gamma   90.00
#
_symmetry.space_group_name_H-M   'P 1'
#
loop_
_entity.id
_entity.type
_entity.pdbx_description
1 polymer ?
#
loop_
_entity_poly.entity_id
_entity_poly.type
_entity_poly.pdbx_seq_one_letter_code
_entity_poly.pdbx_strand_id
1 'polypeptide(L)'
;MMRGLGKRGCWLWLAAVALLLVAVVWAADKIWPLPLHEVDPARVVVAYDGTPLWRFADADGIWRYPVTIDEVSPRYLEALINYEDRWFWKHPGVNPFSVLRAAWQDLSSGRVVSGGSTLTMQVARLLDPHPRTFGGKFRQLWRALQLEWHLSKRDILTLYLNRAPFGGTLQGVGAASWAYLGKSPAQLSYSDAALLAVLPQAPSRLRPDRWPDRAEAARNKVLERMATQGVWPARVVQESREEPVWLAPRQMPQLAPLFSRMMLGKSRSDKIVTTLDAGLQRQLEELAQNWKGRLPARSSLAMIVVDHTDMSVRGWVGSVDMNDDSRFGHVDMVNAIRSPGSVLKPFIYGLALDDGLIHPASLLQDVPRRTGDYRPGNFDSGFHGPVSMSEALVRSLNLPAVQVLEVYGPKRFAASLRNVGLPLYLPAGAAPNLSLILGGAGARLEDMAAAYSAFARQGKAGKLRLQPDDPLLERPLMSVGAAWIIRRIMADEAQPLPDNALSRVVPLAWKTGTSYGYRDAWAIGVNARYVMGIWTGRPDGTPVVGQFGFASAVPLLNQVNNLLLSRGTNQPEDPRPESVSRGVVCWPGGQSLAPGDSNCRRRLATWLLEGSQPPTLLLPEQEGVSGIRFPVWLDDEGKRVAADCPQAREQTLIVWPLPLEPWLPESERRGARLPPVSVTCPPLGQDASLPLQLTGVRDGAIVKRLPGSALASLPVQTSGGTGDRWWFLNGERLDERGRRLTLRLATKGDYQLLVMDDAGQVATVRFSLQ
;
A
#
# COMPACT_ATOMS: atom_id res chain seq x y z
N MET A 1 -81.71 -29.03 -35.94
CA MET A 1 -81.37 -30.03 -34.93
C MET A 1 -80.68 -29.42 -33.69
N MET A 2 -81.38 -28.66 -32.91
CA MET A 2 -80.85 -28.10 -31.64
C MET A 2 -82.00 -27.94 -30.62
N ARG A 3 -82.54 -29.02 -30.16
CA ARG A 3 -83.48 -29.04 -29.01
C ARG A 3 -83.15 -30.31 -28.21
N GLY A 4 -82.58 -30.15 -27.02
CA GLY A 4 -82.48 -31.24 -26.07
C GLY A 4 -81.18 -31.38 -25.28
N LEU A 5 -80.38 -30.33 -25.10
CA LEU A 5 -79.29 -30.35 -24.08
C LEU A 5 -79.90 -29.76 -22.78
N GLY A 6 -80.33 -30.67 -21.88
CA GLY A 6 -80.80 -30.26 -20.55
C GLY A 6 -79.68 -29.44 -19.84
N LYS A 7 -80.06 -28.60 -18.83
CA LYS A 7 -79.16 -27.72 -18.08
C LYS A 7 -77.86 -28.40 -17.66
N ARG A 8 -77.81 -29.71 -17.39
CA ARG A 8 -76.62 -30.50 -17.07
C ARG A 8 -75.68 -30.66 -18.25
N GLY A 9 -76.19 -30.85 -19.50
CA GLY A 9 -75.34 -30.95 -20.71
C GLY A 9 -74.67 -29.63 -21.11
N CYS A 10 -75.40 -28.50 -20.88
CA CYS A 10 -74.85 -27.18 -21.11
C CYS A 10 -73.67 -26.89 -20.13
N TRP A 11 -73.78 -27.26 -18.86
CA TRP A 11 -72.75 -27.15 -17.87
C TRP A 11 -71.51 -28.03 -18.20
N LEU A 12 -71.74 -29.29 -18.62
CA LEU A 12 -70.64 -30.18 -19.04
C LEU A 12 -69.92 -29.67 -20.30
N TRP A 13 -70.63 -29.13 -21.25
CA TRP A 13 -70.07 -28.53 -22.44
C TRP A 13 -69.26 -27.25 -22.13
N LEU A 14 -69.78 -26.38 -21.24
CA LEU A 14 -69.06 -25.21 -20.76
C LEU A 14 -67.76 -25.60 -19.99
N ALA A 15 -67.88 -26.66 -19.15
CA ALA A 15 -66.74 -27.18 -18.43
C ALA A 15 -65.65 -27.77 -19.40
N ALA A 16 -66.03 -28.51 -20.44
CA ALA A 16 -65.15 -29.05 -21.45
C ALA A 16 -64.45 -27.96 -22.27
N VAL A 17 -65.20 -26.92 -22.67
CA VAL A 17 -64.65 -25.75 -23.34
C VAL A 17 -63.69 -24.99 -22.44
N ALA A 18 -64.02 -24.84 -21.15
CA ALA A 18 -63.09 -24.20 -20.19
C ALA A 18 -61.83 -25.02 -20.00
N LEU A 19 -61.92 -26.36 -19.89
CA LEU A 19 -60.78 -27.25 -19.81
C LEU A 19 -59.92 -27.20 -21.08
N LEU A 20 -60.50 -27.16 -22.26
CA LEU A 20 -59.79 -27.02 -23.54
C LEU A 20 -59.09 -25.70 -23.62
N LEU A 21 -59.74 -24.60 -23.21
CA LEU A 21 -59.10 -23.30 -23.18
C LEU A 21 -57.90 -23.27 -22.22
N VAL A 22 -58.01 -23.85 -21.03
CA VAL A 22 -56.90 -23.99 -20.09
C VAL A 22 -55.78 -24.81 -20.68
N ALA A 23 -56.10 -25.93 -21.35
CA ALA A 23 -55.08 -26.76 -22.02
C ALA A 23 -54.39 -26.04 -23.18
N VAL A 24 -55.12 -25.25 -23.96
CA VAL A 24 -54.55 -24.44 -25.05
C VAL A 24 -53.66 -23.34 -24.48
N VAL A 25 -54.09 -22.66 -23.43
CA VAL A 25 -53.30 -21.63 -22.75
C VAL A 25 -52.04 -22.24 -22.15
N TRP A 26 -52.15 -23.39 -21.50
CA TRP A 26 -51.01 -24.12 -20.94
C TRP A 26 -50.02 -24.57 -22.03
N ALA A 27 -50.53 -25.11 -23.14
CA ALA A 27 -49.71 -25.52 -24.27
C ALA A 27 -49.00 -24.31 -24.92
N ALA A 28 -49.72 -23.20 -25.08
CA ALA A 28 -49.14 -21.95 -25.62
C ALA A 28 -48.03 -21.38 -24.70
N ASP A 29 -48.21 -21.49 -23.38
CA ASP A 29 -47.17 -21.09 -22.41
C ASP A 29 -45.89 -21.94 -22.55
N LYS A 30 -46.05 -23.27 -22.78
CA LYS A 30 -44.90 -24.17 -22.99
C LYS A 30 -44.22 -23.97 -24.35
N ILE A 31 -45.01 -23.65 -25.40
CA ILE A 31 -44.47 -23.42 -26.77
C ILE A 31 -43.75 -22.07 -26.85
N TRP A 32 -44.28 -21.06 -26.14
CA TRP A 32 -43.71 -19.71 -26.09
C TRP A 32 -43.37 -19.31 -24.64
N PRO A 33 -42.30 -19.87 -24.06
CA PRO A 33 -41.97 -19.61 -22.68
C PRO A 33 -41.62 -18.13 -22.46
N LEU A 34 -41.83 -17.68 -21.23
CA LEU A 34 -41.50 -16.30 -20.84
C LEU A 34 -40.02 -16.02 -20.96
N PRO A 35 -39.56 -15.00 -21.71
CA PRO A 35 -38.15 -14.71 -21.90
C PRO A 35 -37.55 -13.97 -20.67
N LEU A 36 -37.40 -14.69 -19.56
CA LEU A 36 -36.71 -14.25 -18.37
C LEU A 36 -35.22 -14.48 -18.58
N HIS A 37 -34.61 -13.72 -19.51
CA HIS A 37 -33.12 -13.75 -19.63
C HIS A 37 -32.51 -13.10 -18.40
N GLU A 38 -31.67 -13.83 -17.71
CA GLU A 38 -30.72 -13.22 -16.76
C GLU A 38 -29.87 -12.21 -17.55
N VAL A 39 -30.04 -10.97 -17.25
CA VAL A 39 -29.16 -9.92 -17.77
C VAL A 39 -28.03 -9.81 -16.78
N ASP A 40 -26.80 -9.95 -17.26
CA ASP A 40 -25.64 -9.70 -16.42
C ASP A 40 -25.80 -8.32 -15.78
N PRO A 41 -25.94 -8.24 -14.47
CA PRO A 41 -26.12 -6.97 -13.80
C PRO A 41 -24.85 -6.15 -13.90
N ALA A 42 -25.00 -4.85 -14.00
CA ALA A 42 -23.89 -3.94 -13.84
C ALA A 42 -23.34 -4.06 -12.41
N ARG A 43 -22.04 -4.28 -12.30
CA ARG A 43 -21.39 -4.59 -11.03
C ARG A 43 -21.00 -3.32 -10.29
N VAL A 44 -21.11 -3.34 -8.96
CA VAL A 44 -20.75 -2.21 -8.10
C VAL A 44 -19.78 -2.66 -7.02
N VAL A 45 -18.72 -1.87 -6.83
CA VAL A 45 -17.81 -2.00 -5.69
C VAL A 45 -18.21 -0.95 -4.65
N VAL A 46 -18.41 -1.40 -3.42
CA VAL A 46 -18.86 -0.56 -2.30
C VAL A 46 -17.85 -0.62 -1.14
N ALA A 47 -17.82 0.47 -0.37
CA ALA A 47 -17.08 0.56 0.88
C ALA A 47 -17.71 -0.33 1.96
N TYR A 48 -17.08 -0.42 3.14
CA TYR A 48 -17.54 -1.24 4.25
C TYR A 48 -18.94 -0.84 4.76
N ASP A 49 -19.32 0.42 4.62
CA ASP A 49 -20.62 0.97 5.01
C ASP A 49 -21.69 0.89 3.89
N GLY A 50 -21.35 0.27 2.75
CA GLY A 50 -22.21 0.17 1.58
C GLY A 50 -22.18 1.39 0.65
N THR A 51 -21.41 2.43 0.95
CA THR A 51 -21.22 3.58 0.07
C THR A 51 -20.57 3.15 -1.26
N PRO A 52 -21.16 3.44 -2.42
CA PRO A 52 -20.57 3.08 -3.69
C PRO A 52 -19.20 3.77 -3.92
N LEU A 53 -18.19 2.97 -4.21
CA LEU A 53 -16.86 3.44 -4.62
C LEU A 53 -16.80 3.58 -6.14
N TRP A 54 -17.15 2.51 -6.85
CA TRP A 54 -17.10 2.48 -8.30
C TRP A 54 -18.22 1.61 -8.87
N ARG A 55 -18.81 2.09 -9.93
CA ARG A 55 -19.85 1.37 -10.67
C ARG A 55 -19.33 1.06 -12.06
N PHE A 56 -19.61 -0.16 -12.51
CA PHE A 56 -19.24 -0.58 -13.85
C PHE A 56 -20.51 -0.66 -14.70
N ALA A 57 -20.38 -0.42 -15.99
CA ALA A 57 -21.39 -0.81 -16.95
C ALA A 57 -21.36 -2.34 -17.15
N ASP A 58 -22.46 -2.93 -17.60
CA ASP A 58 -22.47 -4.32 -18.03
C ASP A 58 -21.71 -4.53 -19.37
N ALA A 59 -21.74 -5.77 -19.89
CA ALA A 59 -21.07 -6.11 -21.13
C ALA A 59 -21.59 -5.33 -22.35
N ASP A 60 -22.84 -4.87 -22.31
CA ASP A 60 -23.48 -4.06 -23.36
C ASP A 60 -23.25 -2.55 -23.19
N GLY A 61 -22.47 -2.14 -22.19
CA GLY A 61 -22.23 -0.74 -21.88
C GLY A 61 -23.42 -0.05 -21.20
N ILE A 62 -24.36 -0.82 -20.66
CA ILE A 62 -25.56 -0.31 -19.99
C ILE A 62 -25.33 -0.27 -18.48
N TRP A 63 -25.74 0.83 -17.86
CA TRP A 63 -25.61 1.06 -16.44
C TRP A 63 -26.89 0.56 -15.74
N ARG A 64 -26.81 -0.59 -15.06
CA ARG A 64 -27.89 -1.22 -14.32
C ARG A 64 -27.44 -1.48 -12.90
N TYR A 65 -28.05 -0.83 -11.92
CA TYR A 65 -27.78 -1.11 -10.51
C TYR A 65 -29.00 -1.80 -9.91
N PRO A 66 -28.89 -3.11 -9.66
CA PRO A 66 -29.98 -3.87 -9.11
C PRO A 66 -30.44 -3.30 -7.76
N VAL A 67 -31.74 -3.18 -7.60
CA VAL A 67 -32.39 -2.78 -6.35
C VAL A 67 -33.55 -3.70 -6.06
N THR A 68 -33.79 -3.96 -4.76
CA THR A 68 -35.01 -4.56 -4.28
C THR A 68 -36.05 -3.47 -4.01
N ILE A 69 -37.33 -3.86 -3.83
CA ILE A 69 -38.39 -2.89 -3.50
C ILE A 69 -38.08 -2.15 -2.20
N ASP A 70 -37.49 -2.85 -1.22
CA ASP A 70 -37.21 -2.32 0.11
C ASP A 70 -36.00 -1.36 0.14
N GLU A 71 -35.20 -1.38 -0.91
CA GLU A 71 -34.06 -0.43 -1.12
C GLU A 71 -34.46 0.84 -1.87
N VAL A 72 -35.75 1.00 -2.21
CA VAL A 72 -36.28 2.15 -2.94
C VAL A 72 -37.21 2.96 -2.05
N SER A 73 -37.11 4.29 -2.12
CA SER A 73 -37.95 5.20 -1.35
C SER A 73 -39.45 4.88 -1.54
N PRO A 74 -40.24 4.74 -0.46
CA PRO A 74 -41.70 4.58 -0.55
C PRO A 74 -42.34 5.67 -1.39
N ARG A 75 -41.85 6.90 -1.36
CA ARG A 75 -42.33 8.04 -2.16
C ARG A 75 -42.25 7.77 -3.66
N TYR A 76 -41.17 7.14 -4.10
CA TYR A 76 -41.04 6.77 -5.51
C TYR A 76 -42.01 5.67 -5.91
N LEU A 77 -42.18 4.65 -5.08
CA LEU A 77 -43.14 3.59 -5.34
C LEU A 77 -44.60 4.12 -5.38
N GLU A 78 -44.94 5.03 -4.48
CA GLU A 78 -46.25 5.74 -4.48
C GLU A 78 -46.44 6.55 -5.77
N ALA A 79 -45.42 7.37 -6.14
CA ALA A 79 -45.50 8.14 -7.36
C ALA A 79 -45.67 7.26 -8.59
N LEU A 80 -44.79 6.25 -8.74
CA LEU A 80 -44.80 5.32 -9.87
C LEU A 80 -46.13 4.61 -10.02
N ILE A 81 -46.63 3.98 -8.95
CA ILE A 81 -47.87 3.17 -8.99
C ILE A 81 -49.06 4.08 -9.25
N ASN A 82 -49.22 5.19 -8.53
CA ASN A 82 -50.39 6.06 -8.70
C ASN A 82 -50.39 6.83 -10.03
N TYR A 83 -49.17 7.09 -10.57
CA TYR A 83 -49.03 7.78 -11.86
C TYR A 83 -49.23 6.84 -13.05
N GLU A 84 -48.53 5.67 -13.05
CA GLU A 84 -48.53 4.73 -14.17
C GLU A 84 -49.69 3.72 -14.13
N ASP A 85 -50.00 3.15 -12.93
CA ASP A 85 -50.92 2.03 -12.79
C ASP A 85 -51.52 1.95 -11.37
N ARG A 86 -52.50 2.81 -11.08
CA ARG A 86 -53.11 2.94 -9.74
C ARG A 86 -53.70 1.61 -9.20
N TRP A 87 -54.12 0.71 -10.10
CA TRP A 87 -54.74 -0.56 -9.75
C TRP A 87 -53.79 -1.75 -9.85
N PHE A 88 -52.46 -1.49 -9.94
CA PHE A 88 -51.41 -2.50 -10.12
C PHE A 88 -51.60 -3.72 -9.25
N TRP A 89 -51.88 -3.53 -7.97
CA TRP A 89 -52.02 -4.63 -7.01
C TRP A 89 -53.31 -5.44 -7.17
N LYS A 90 -54.28 -4.98 -7.98
CA LYS A 90 -55.65 -5.55 -8.02
C LYS A 90 -56.01 -6.25 -9.34
N HIS A 91 -55.35 -5.93 -10.45
CA HIS A 91 -55.66 -6.54 -11.76
C HIS A 91 -54.69 -7.66 -12.13
N PRO A 92 -55.06 -8.66 -12.95
CA PRO A 92 -54.20 -9.76 -13.40
C PRO A 92 -53.37 -9.39 -14.63
N GLY A 93 -52.54 -8.34 -14.53
CA GLY A 93 -51.62 -7.90 -15.59
C GLY A 93 -52.20 -6.96 -16.63
N VAL A 94 -53.47 -7.06 -16.90
CA VAL A 94 -54.21 -6.20 -17.81
C VAL A 94 -55.42 -5.60 -17.07
N ASN A 95 -55.62 -4.30 -17.21
CA ASN A 95 -56.80 -3.61 -16.66
C ASN A 95 -57.85 -3.41 -17.76
N PRO A 96 -58.94 -4.22 -17.79
CA PRO A 96 -59.94 -4.15 -18.84
C PRO A 96 -60.61 -2.78 -18.95
N PHE A 97 -60.88 -2.14 -17.79
CA PHE A 97 -61.53 -0.82 -17.75
C PHE A 97 -60.60 0.27 -18.35
N SER A 98 -59.30 0.17 -18.13
CA SER A 98 -58.33 1.09 -18.73
C SER A 98 -58.20 0.90 -20.23
N VAL A 99 -58.28 -0.34 -20.71
CA VAL A 99 -58.26 -0.67 -22.14
C VAL A 99 -59.51 -0.16 -22.83
N LEU A 100 -60.69 -0.40 -22.26
CA LEU A 100 -61.94 0.10 -22.81
C LEU A 100 -62.03 1.62 -22.82
N ARG A 101 -61.59 2.28 -21.75
CA ARG A 101 -61.51 3.73 -21.69
C ARG A 101 -60.56 4.30 -22.76
N ALA A 102 -59.34 3.72 -22.91
CA ALA A 102 -58.38 4.14 -23.91
C ALA A 102 -58.97 3.96 -25.33
N ALA A 103 -59.59 2.82 -25.63
CA ALA A 103 -60.25 2.57 -26.91
C ALA A 103 -61.32 3.61 -27.20
N TRP A 104 -62.15 3.90 -26.22
CA TRP A 104 -63.21 4.94 -26.35
C TRP A 104 -62.65 6.33 -26.59
N GLN A 105 -61.62 6.71 -25.84
CA GLN A 105 -60.96 8.02 -25.98
C GLN A 105 -60.24 8.18 -27.34
N ASP A 106 -59.56 7.15 -27.81
CA ASP A 106 -58.87 7.14 -29.10
C ASP A 106 -59.88 7.18 -30.25
N LEU A 107 -61.02 6.47 -30.11
CA LEU A 107 -62.10 6.48 -31.13
C LEU A 107 -62.80 7.86 -31.17
N SER A 108 -63.08 8.46 -30.01
CA SER A 108 -63.78 9.75 -29.92
C SER A 108 -62.91 10.94 -30.32
N SER A 109 -61.60 10.87 -30.22
CA SER A 109 -60.65 11.97 -30.50
C SER A 109 -59.97 11.84 -31.87
N GLY A 110 -60.14 10.73 -32.57
CA GLY A 110 -59.43 10.44 -33.85
C GLY A 110 -57.93 10.38 -33.79
N ARG A 111 -57.39 10.34 -32.60
CA ARG A 111 -55.95 10.23 -32.33
C ARG A 111 -55.70 9.48 -31.01
N VAL A 112 -54.50 8.84 -30.88
CA VAL A 112 -54.12 8.16 -29.65
C VAL A 112 -53.92 9.19 -28.53
N VAL A 113 -54.85 9.28 -27.58
CA VAL A 113 -54.88 10.28 -26.50
C VAL A 113 -54.48 9.67 -25.17
N SER A 114 -54.73 8.37 -24.94
CA SER A 114 -54.53 7.74 -23.64
C SER A 114 -53.90 6.35 -23.78
N GLY A 115 -52.90 6.07 -22.98
CA GLY A 115 -52.24 4.75 -22.86
C GLY A 115 -53.02 3.86 -21.88
N GLY A 116 -53.65 2.78 -22.35
CA GLY A 116 -54.24 1.77 -21.50
C GLY A 116 -53.26 0.68 -21.04
N SER A 117 -51.96 0.94 -21.00
CA SER A 117 -50.97 -0.06 -20.67
C SER A 117 -50.68 -0.05 -19.16
N THR A 118 -50.72 -1.21 -18.52
CA THR A 118 -50.36 -1.43 -17.12
C THR A 118 -48.85 -1.49 -16.94
N LEU A 119 -48.37 -1.43 -15.69
CA LEU A 119 -46.95 -1.67 -15.36
C LEU A 119 -46.52 -3.07 -15.81
N THR A 120 -47.32 -4.11 -15.61
CA THR A 120 -47.04 -5.47 -16.09
C THR A 120 -46.89 -5.53 -17.61
N MET A 121 -47.71 -4.79 -18.37
CA MET A 121 -47.60 -4.68 -19.82
C MET A 121 -46.30 -3.92 -20.23
N GLN A 122 -45.88 -2.95 -19.45
CA GLN A 122 -44.60 -2.27 -19.69
C GLN A 122 -43.42 -3.24 -19.46
N VAL A 123 -43.41 -4.01 -18.38
CA VAL A 123 -42.41 -5.06 -18.12
C VAL A 123 -42.44 -6.09 -19.27
N ALA A 124 -43.59 -6.55 -19.70
CA ALA A 124 -43.72 -7.47 -20.83
C ALA A 124 -43.00 -6.95 -22.09
N ARG A 125 -43.14 -5.67 -22.38
CA ARG A 125 -42.48 -5.02 -23.53
C ARG A 125 -40.98 -4.84 -23.33
N LEU A 126 -40.51 -4.64 -22.09
CA LEU A 126 -39.10 -4.55 -21.77
C LEU A 126 -38.39 -5.89 -21.93
N LEU A 127 -39.10 -7.00 -21.59
CA LEU A 127 -38.55 -8.36 -21.71
C LEU A 127 -38.63 -8.90 -23.15
N ASP A 128 -39.68 -8.52 -23.89
CA ASP A 128 -39.94 -8.99 -25.26
C ASP A 128 -40.26 -7.80 -26.18
N PRO A 129 -39.26 -7.05 -26.62
CA PRO A 129 -39.40 -5.87 -27.49
C PRO A 129 -40.11 -6.27 -28.83
N HIS A 130 -41.14 -5.50 -29.20
CA HIS A 130 -41.90 -5.74 -30.43
C HIS A 130 -42.37 -4.41 -31.05
N PRO A 131 -42.65 -4.37 -32.36
CA PRO A 131 -43.15 -3.19 -33.04
C PRO A 131 -44.56 -2.76 -32.54
N ARG A 132 -44.87 -1.47 -32.69
CA ARG A 132 -46.18 -0.90 -32.32
C ARG A 132 -47.24 -1.23 -33.35
N THR A 133 -47.64 -2.51 -33.45
CA THR A 133 -48.66 -3.05 -34.31
C THR A 133 -49.75 -3.75 -33.49
N PHE A 134 -50.88 -4.08 -34.08
CA PHE A 134 -51.92 -4.86 -33.41
C PHE A 134 -51.39 -6.22 -32.93
N GLY A 135 -50.61 -6.93 -33.77
CA GLY A 135 -49.95 -8.19 -33.40
C GLY A 135 -48.96 -8.03 -32.26
N GLY A 136 -48.19 -6.94 -32.27
CA GLY A 136 -47.31 -6.59 -31.15
C GLY A 136 -48.08 -6.30 -29.86
N LYS A 137 -49.25 -5.64 -29.94
CA LYS A 137 -50.11 -5.40 -28.78
C LYS A 137 -50.68 -6.68 -28.20
N PHE A 138 -51.10 -7.63 -29.07
CA PHE A 138 -51.55 -8.95 -28.64
C PHE A 138 -50.43 -9.73 -27.96
N ARG A 139 -49.25 -9.74 -28.52
CA ARG A 139 -48.02 -10.33 -27.90
C ARG A 139 -47.74 -9.73 -26.53
N GLN A 140 -47.85 -8.40 -26.39
CA GLN A 140 -47.69 -7.72 -25.11
C GLN A 140 -48.71 -8.16 -24.06
N LEU A 141 -49.97 -8.30 -24.46
CA LEU A 141 -51.07 -8.80 -23.57
C LEU A 141 -50.80 -10.23 -23.11
N TRP A 142 -50.41 -11.10 -24.04
CA TRP A 142 -50.05 -12.49 -23.72
C TRP A 142 -48.89 -12.54 -22.72
N ARG A 143 -47.83 -11.82 -22.99
CA ARG A 143 -46.66 -11.73 -22.09
C ARG A 143 -47.02 -11.16 -20.71
N ALA A 144 -47.91 -10.19 -20.65
CA ALA A 144 -48.37 -9.64 -19.38
C ALA A 144 -49.13 -10.66 -18.54
N LEU A 145 -49.97 -11.50 -19.17
CA LEU A 145 -50.68 -12.59 -18.50
C LEU A 145 -49.71 -13.70 -18.04
N GLN A 146 -48.71 -14.06 -18.86
CA GLN A 146 -47.66 -15.01 -18.46
C GLN A 146 -46.88 -14.50 -17.25
N LEU A 147 -46.51 -13.21 -17.21
CA LEU A 147 -45.80 -12.61 -16.07
C LEU A 147 -46.59 -12.78 -14.77
N GLU A 148 -47.93 -12.50 -14.78
CA GLU A 148 -48.78 -12.65 -13.61
C GLU A 148 -49.00 -14.10 -13.21
N TRP A 149 -48.90 -15.02 -14.16
CA TRP A 149 -49.04 -16.46 -13.90
C TRP A 149 -47.76 -17.02 -13.23
N HIS A 150 -46.59 -16.58 -13.63
CA HIS A 150 -45.32 -17.14 -13.18
C HIS A 150 -44.68 -16.35 -12.03
N LEU A 151 -44.98 -15.06 -11.87
CA LEU A 151 -44.29 -14.14 -10.94
C LEU A 151 -45.32 -13.45 -10.00
N SER A 152 -44.88 -13.16 -8.80
CA SER A 152 -45.66 -12.31 -7.89
C SER A 152 -45.66 -10.85 -8.35
N LYS A 153 -46.63 -10.07 -7.87
CA LYS A 153 -46.68 -8.62 -8.11
C LYS A 153 -45.38 -7.91 -7.66
N ARG A 154 -44.75 -8.36 -6.58
CA ARG A 154 -43.50 -7.83 -6.08
C ARG A 154 -42.34 -8.12 -7.06
N ASP A 155 -42.31 -9.32 -7.63
CA ASP A 155 -41.29 -9.69 -8.63
C ASP A 155 -41.43 -8.86 -9.92
N ILE A 156 -42.68 -8.69 -10.39
CA ILE A 156 -42.98 -7.86 -11.58
C ILE A 156 -42.56 -6.39 -11.35
N LEU A 157 -42.86 -5.86 -10.17
CA LEU A 157 -42.43 -4.50 -9.81
C LEU A 157 -40.91 -4.41 -9.73
N THR A 158 -40.22 -5.39 -9.14
CA THR A 158 -38.78 -5.47 -9.08
C THR A 158 -38.17 -5.50 -10.48
N LEU A 159 -38.74 -6.24 -11.42
CA LEU A 159 -38.33 -6.24 -12.82
C LEU A 159 -38.46 -4.84 -13.45
N TYR A 160 -39.55 -4.13 -13.17
CA TYR A 160 -39.69 -2.75 -13.66
C TYR A 160 -38.65 -1.82 -13.08
N LEU A 161 -38.46 -1.86 -11.75
CA LEU A 161 -37.49 -1.01 -11.04
C LEU A 161 -36.07 -1.16 -11.62
N ASN A 162 -35.74 -2.35 -12.11
CA ASN A 162 -34.37 -2.66 -12.61
C ASN A 162 -34.21 -2.55 -14.13
N ARG A 163 -35.33 -2.54 -14.92
CA ARG A 163 -35.25 -2.58 -16.39
C ARG A 163 -35.89 -1.36 -17.09
N ALA A 164 -36.62 -0.51 -16.38
CA ALA A 164 -37.22 0.68 -16.97
C ALA A 164 -36.10 1.60 -17.55
N PRO A 165 -36.28 2.14 -18.79
CA PRO A 165 -35.29 3.01 -19.40
C PRO A 165 -35.44 4.45 -18.85
N PHE A 166 -34.29 5.06 -18.47
CA PHE A 166 -34.24 6.43 -17.97
C PHE A 166 -33.51 7.40 -18.91
N GLY A 167 -33.08 6.92 -20.07
CA GLY A 167 -32.43 7.72 -21.11
C GLY A 167 -30.96 7.36 -21.31
N GLY A 168 -30.52 7.38 -22.58
CA GLY A 168 -29.18 6.93 -22.97
C GLY A 168 -28.97 5.44 -22.57
N THR A 169 -27.87 5.19 -21.89
CA THR A 169 -27.47 3.85 -21.39
C THR A 169 -27.95 3.56 -19.95
N LEU A 170 -28.82 4.41 -19.37
CA LEU A 170 -29.33 4.23 -18.00
C LEU A 170 -30.58 3.35 -17.98
N GLN A 171 -30.52 2.25 -17.26
CA GLN A 171 -31.65 1.35 -17.01
C GLN A 171 -31.81 1.08 -15.50
N GLY A 172 -33.05 1.11 -15.06
CA GLY A 172 -33.41 0.96 -13.66
C GLY A 172 -33.31 2.21 -12.81
N VAL A 173 -34.16 2.29 -11.78
CA VAL A 173 -34.22 3.46 -10.88
C VAL A 173 -32.95 3.63 -10.08
N GLY A 174 -32.26 2.53 -9.76
CA GLY A 174 -30.97 2.57 -9.08
C GLY A 174 -29.92 3.35 -9.86
N ALA A 175 -29.75 3.03 -11.16
CA ALA A 175 -28.83 3.75 -12.03
C ALA A 175 -29.25 5.22 -12.26
N ALA A 176 -30.54 5.46 -12.45
CA ALA A 176 -31.07 6.80 -12.68
C ALA A 176 -30.92 7.72 -11.46
N SER A 177 -31.22 7.22 -10.26
CA SER A 177 -31.06 7.95 -9.00
C SER A 177 -29.61 8.43 -8.80
N TRP A 178 -28.68 7.54 -8.98
CA TRP A 178 -27.26 7.90 -8.85
C TRP A 178 -26.74 8.79 -9.99
N ALA A 179 -27.15 8.51 -11.23
CA ALA A 179 -26.65 9.26 -12.39
C ALA A 179 -27.18 10.67 -12.48
N TYR A 180 -28.45 10.89 -12.14
CA TYR A 180 -29.08 12.21 -12.22
C TYR A 180 -29.04 12.98 -10.91
N LEU A 181 -29.21 12.30 -9.77
CA LEU A 181 -29.42 12.94 -8.48
C LEU A 181 -28.25 12.74 -7.49
N GLY A 182 -27.32 11.81 -7.78
CA GLY A 182 -26.20 11.51 -6.89
C GLY A 182 -26.60 10.89 -5.54
N LYS A 183 -27.82 10.35 -5.45
CA LYS A 183 -28.40 9.84 -4.20
C LYS A 183 -28.74 8.35 -4.30
N SER A 184 -28.80 7.69 -3.12
CA SER A 184 -29.38 6.37 -3.03
C SER A 184 -30.88 6.39 -3.41
N PRO A 185 -31.41 5.37 -4.11
CA PRO A 185 -32.84 5.24 -4.37
C PRO A 185 -33.72 5.27 -3.11
N ALA A 186 -33.18 4.89 -1.97
CA ALA A 186 -33.88 4.96 -0.68
C ALA A 186 -34.09 6.40 -0.16
N GLN A 187 -33.30 7.35 -0.63
CA GLN A 187 -33.23 8.74 -0.12
C GLN A 187 -33.95 9.76 -1.02
N LEU A 188 -34.76 9.30 -1.96
CA LEU A 188 -35.48 10.19 -2.88
C LEU A 188 -36.51 11.05 -2.13
N SER A 189 -36.47 12.38 -2.38
CA SER A 189 -37.47 13.33 -1.94
C SER A 189 -38.77 13.18 -2.75
N TYR A 190 -39.81 13.94 -2.43
CA TYR A 190 -41.04 13.97 -3.22
C TYR A 190 -40.80 14.51 -4.65
N SER A 191 -39.98 15.53 -4.77
CA SER A 191 -39.59 16.11 -6.06
C SER A 191 -38.79 15.10 -6.89
N ASP A 192 -37.77 14.45 -6.27
CA ASP A 192 -36.95 13.41 -6.92
C ASP A 192 -37.78 12.22 -7.38
N ALA A 193 -38.68 11.76 -6.52
CA ALA A 193 -39.57 10.63 -6.78
C ALA A 193 -40.51 10.91 -7.97
N ALA A 194 -41.12 12.09 -8.00
CA ALA A 194 -41.97 12.52 -9.11
C ALA A 194 -41.21 12.67 -10.43
N LEU A 195 -39.96 13.21 -10.37
CA LEU A 195 -39.12 13.32 -11.53
C LEU A 195 -38.79 11.94 -12.12
N LEU A 196 -38.24 11.03 -11.29
CA LEU A 196 -37.83 9.71 -11.78
C LEU A 196 -39.05 8.88 -12.24
N ALA A 197 -40.27 9.03 -11.63
CA ALA A 197 -41.45 8.29 -12.04
C ALA A 197 -41.91 8.65 -13.47
N VAL A 198 -41.64 9.86 -13.96
CA VAL A 198 -42.11 10.26 -15.29
C VAL A 198 -41.14 9.96 -16.41
N LEU A 199 -39.81 9.82 -16.10
CA LEU A 199 -38.77 9.67 -17.14
C LEU A 199 -38.99 8.45 -18.05
N PRO A 200 -39.42 7.23 -17.57
CA PRO A 200 -39.59 6.06 -18.43
C PRO A 200 -40.61 6.21 -19.54
N GLN A 201 -41.56 7.15 -19.44
CA GLN A 201 -42.56 7.42 -20.49
C GLN A 201 -41.97 7.90 -21.80
N ALA A 202 -40.94 8.74 -21.71
CA ALA A 202 -40.27 9.33 -22.87
C ALA A 202 -38.78 9.60 -22.57
N PRO A 203 -38.00 8.53 -22.31
CA PRO A 203 -36.68 8.63 -21.70
C PRO A 203 -35.70 9.51 -22.49
N SER A 204 -35.74 9.53 -23.82
CA SER A 204 -34.88 10.39 -24.65
C SER A 204 -35.34 11.85 -24.66
N ARG A 205 -36.64 12.13 -24.55
CA ARG A 205 -37.21 13.45 -24.62
C ARG A 205 -37.25 14.20 -23.30
N LEU A 206 -37.32 13.44 -22.18
CA LEU A 206 -37.41 13.96 -20.83
C LEU A 206 -36.09 13.90 -20.04
N ARG A 207 -34.97 13.58 -20.70
CA ARG A 207 -33.65 13.56 -20.04
C ARG A 207 -33.35 14.88 -19.35
N PRO A 208 -33.22 14.90 -18.01
CA PRO A 208 -33.08 16.15 -17.27
C PRO A 208 -31.71 16.82 -17.54
N ASP A 209 -30.68 16.04 -17.92
CA ASP A 209 -29.35 16.52 -18.28
C ASP A 209 -29.26 17.18 -19.67
N ARG A 210 -30.32 16.99 -20.50
CA ARG A 210 -30.41 17.61 -21.83
C ARG A 210 -31.56 18.62 -21.94
N TRP A 211 -32.65 18.33 -21.25
CA TRP A 211 -33.91 19.08 -21.35
C TRP A 211 -34.53 19.34 -19.98
N PRO A 212 -33.85 20.13 -19.10
CA PRO A 212 -34.29 20.35 -17.71
C PRO A 212 -35.71 20.90 -17.62
N ASP A 213 -36.06 21.87 -18.44
CA ASP A 213 -37.41 22.50 -18.43
C ASP A 213 -38.52 21.49 -18.78
N ARG A 214 -38.25 20.59 -19.73
CA ARG A 214 -39.21 19.53 -20.07
C ARG A 214 -39.37 18.50 -18.96
N ALA A 215 -38.25 18.15 -18.32
CA ALA A 215 -38.24 17.27 -17.19
C ALA A 215 -38.99 17.84 -15.99
N GLU A 216 -38.77 19.13 -15.71
CA GLU A 216 -39.49 19.88 -14.69
C GLU A 216 -40.96 19.95 -14.93
N ALA A 217 -41.38 20.34 -16.13
CA ALA A 217 -42.77 20.39 -16.51
C ALA A 217 -43.48 18.99 -16.38
N ALA A 218 -42.75 17.93 -16.74
CA ALA A 218 -43.26 16.57 -16.60
C ALA A 218 -43.35 16.12 -15.12
N ARG A 219 -42.34 16.46 -14.31
CA ARG A 219 -42.32 16.26 -12.85
C ARG A 219 -43.53 16.93 -12.18
N ASN A 220 -43.78 18.20 -12.53
CA ASN A 220 -44.87 19.00 -11.96
C ASN A 220 -46.22 18.40 -12.25
N LYS A 221 -46.46 17.75 -13.42
CA LYS A 221 -47.65 17.00 -13.74
C LYS A 221 -47.85 15.80 -12.83
N VAL A 222 -46.77 15.07 -12.47
CA VAL A 222 -46.84 13.97 -11.51
C VAL A 222 -47.21 14.50 -10.14
N LEU A 223 -46.56 15.56 -9.66
CA LEU A 223 -46.84 16.20 -8.38
C LEU A 223 -48.30 16.65 -8.27
N GLU A 224 -48.81 17.32 -9.27
CA GLU A 224 -50.21 17.76 -9.34
C GLU A 224 -51.21 16.57 -9.30
N ARG A 225 -50.87 15.49 -10.02
CA ARG A 225 -51.70 14.27 -9.98
C ARG A 225 -51.70 13.61 -8.62
N MET A 226 -50.56 13.60 -7.89
CA MET A 226 -50.47 13.07 -6.53
C MET A 226 -51.36 13.88 -5.55
N ALA A 227 -51.37 15.22 -5.69
CA ALA A 227 -52.25 16.07 -4.90
C ALA A 227 -53.72 15.82 -5.22
N THR A 228 -54.09 15.81 -6.52
CA THR A 228 -55.45 15.63 -6.99
C THR A 228 -56.04 14.27 -6.57
N GLN A 229 -55.21 13.24 -6.47
CA GLN A 229 -55.59 11.91 -6.03
C GLN A 229 -55.56 11.73 -4.50
N GLY A 230 -55.13 12.75 -3.75
CA GLY A 230 -55.02 12.69 -2.30
C GLY A 230 -53.93 11.76 -1.78
N VAL A 231 -52.96 11.40 -2.64
CA VAL A 231 -51.81 10.56 -2.27
C VAL A 231 -50.80 11.33 -1.42
N TRP A 232 -50.53 12.57 -1.82
CA TRP A 232 -49.64 13.46 -1.09
C TRP A 232 -50.36 14.73 -0.64
N PRO A 233 -50.00 15.29 0.52
CA PRO A 233 -50.56 16.56 0.98
C PRO A 233 -50.32 17.71 0.02
N ALA A 234 -51.32 18.54 -0.25
CA ALA A 234 -51.19 19.66 -1.19
C ALA A 234 -50.06 20.63 -0.86
N ARG A 235 -49.79 20.85 0.43
CA ARG A 235 -48.67 21.68 0.89
C ARG A 235 -47.30 21.10 0.46
N VAL A 236 -47.10 19.79 0.65
CA VAL A 236 -45.87 19.10 0.26
C VAL A 236 -45.66 19.16 -1.24
N VAL A 237 -46.72 18.99 -2.00
CA VAL A 237 -46.69 19.12 -3.47
C VAL A 237 -46.32 20.53 -3.91
N GLN A 238 -46.88 21.56 -3.26
CA GLN A 238 -46.52 22.94 -3.58
C GLN A 238 -45.07 23.23 -3.29
N GLU A 239 -44.59 22.86 -2.11
CA GLU A 239 -43.15 22.98 -1.73
C GLU A 239 -42.26 22.25 -2.74
N SER A 240 -42.58 21.01 -3.14
CA SER A 240 -41.83 20.23 -4.12
C SER A 240 -41.84 20.81 -5.55
N ARG A 241 -42.85 21.59 -5.92
CA ARG A 241 -42.87 22.29 -7.21
C ARG A 241 -41.97 23.47 -7.26
N GLU A 242 -41.72 24.14 -6.13
CA GLU A 242 -40.80 25.27 -6.03
C GLU A 242 -39.33 24.84 -6.05
N GLU A 243 -39.04 23.55 -5.77
CA GLU A 243 -37.68 23.01 -5.88
C GLU A 243 -37.25 22.98 -7.38
N PRO A 244 -36.13 23.58 -7.76
CA PRO A 244 -35.58 23.42 -9.10
C PRO A 244 -35.17 21.96 -9.36
N VAL A 245 -35.14 21.54 -10.62
CA VAL A 245 -34.54 20.25 -10.98
C VAL A 245 -33.04 20.37 -10.85
N TRP A 246 -32.55 19.98 -9.68
CA TRP A 246 -31.12 19.94 -9.41
C TRP A 246 -30.56 18.60 -9.86
N LEU A 247 -29.51 18.65 -10.68
CA LEU A 247 -28.77 17.47 -11.11
C LEU A 247 -27.45 17.39 -10.41
N ALA A 248 -27.08 16.21 -9.99
CA ALA A 248 -25.72 15.96 -9.51
C ALA A 248 -24.70 16.31 -10.59
N PRO A 249 -23.55 16.88 -10.25
CA PRO A 249 -22.47 17.04 -11.18
C PRO A 249 -22.21 15.71 -11.90
N ARG A 250 -21.93 15.76 -13.21
CA ARG A 250 -21.71 14.57 -14.05
C ARG A 250 -20.62 13.60 -13.54
N GLN A 251 -19.83 14.03 -12.60
CA GLN A 251 -18.86 13.20 -11.91
C GLN A 251 -19.59 12.48 -10.76
N MET A 252 -20.05 11.25 -11.01
CA MET A 252 -20.28 10.32 -9.92
C MET A 252 -19.03 10.28 -9.05
N PRO A 253 -19.13 10.21 -7.71
CA PRO A 253 -17.96 9.97 -6.88
C PRO A 253 -17.34 8.64 -7.31
N GLN A 254 -16.30 8.73 -8.12
CA GLN A 254 -15.54 7.60 -8.61
C GLN A 254 -14.34 7.49 -7.68
N LEU A 255 -14.53 6.76 -6.58
CA LEU A 255 -13.50 6.52 -5.59
C LEU A 255 -12.78 5.21 -5.87
N ALA A 256 -11.50 5.15 -5.55
CA ALA A 256 -10.65 3.96 -5.64
C ALA A 256 -10.76 3.24 -7.00
N PRO A 257 -10.58 3.91 -8.14
CA PRO A 257 -10.84 3.32 -9.46
C PRO A 257 -9.97 2.11 -9.76
N LEU A 258 -8.67 2.16 -9.45
CA LEU A 258 -7.73 1.07 -9.70
C LEU A 258 -7.99 -0.12 -8.77
N PHE A 259 -8.25 0.15 -7.49
CA PHE A 259 -8.67 -0.86 -6.52
C PHE A 259 -9.98 -1.54 -6.94
N SER A 260 -10.96 -0.76 -7.37
CA SER A 260 -12.26 -1.29 -7.80
C SER A 260 -12.14 -2.19 -9.05
N ARG A 261 -11.28 -1.83 -10.00
CA ARG A 261 -10.95 -2.70 -11.17
C ARG A 261 -10.29 -4.00 -10.72
N MET A 262 -9.38 -3.94 -9.76
CA MET A 262 -8.75 -5.13 -9.20
C MET A 262 -9.78 -6.04 -8.52
N MET A 263 -10.69 -5.47 -7.72
CA MET A 263 -11.75 -6.21 -7.04
C MET A 263 -12.75 -6.84 -8.01
N LEU A 264 -13.06 -6.17 -9.12
CA LEU A 264 -13.88 -6.73 -10.20
C LEU A 264 -13.29 -8.03 -10.76
N GLY A 265 -11.98 -8.11 -10.87
CA GLY A 265 -11.28 -9.33 -11.31
C GLY A 265 -11.23 -10.44 -10.25
N LYS A 266 -11.31 -10.10 -8.96
CA LYS A 266 -11.19 -11.07 -7.86
C LYS A 266 -12.53 -11.67 -7.42
N SER A 267 -13.65 -10.98 -7.60
CA SER A 267 -14.99 -11.42 -7.17
C SER A 267 -15.95 -11.48 -8.35
N ARG A 268 -16.89 -12.42 -8.35
CA ARG A 268 -17.98 -12.55 -9.35
C ARG A 268 -19.30 -11.96 -8.86
N SER A 269 -19.35 -11.46 -7.63
CA SER A 269 -20.57 -10.88 -7.07
C SER A 269 -20.94 -9.57 -7.77
N ASP A 270 -22.24 -9.31 -7.91
CA ASP A 270 -22.77 -8.07 -8.51
C ASP A 270 -22.53 -6.87 -7.60
N LYS A 271 -22.59 -7.08 -6.29
CA LYS A 271 -22.25 -6.12 -5.25
C LYS A 271 -21.01 -6.62 -4.49
N ILE A 272 -19.88 -5.99 -4.72
CA ILE A 272 -18.60 -6.35 -4.10
C ILE A 272 -18.39 -5.43 -2.90
N VAL A 273 -18.64 -5.96 -1.70
CA VAL A 273 -18.38 -5.22 -0.45
C VAL A 273 -16.90 -5.31 -0.11
N THR A 274 -16.30 -4.16 0.19
CA THR A 274 -14.87 -4.06 0.52
C THR A 274 -14.66 -3.51 1.92
N THR A 275 -13.42 -3.53 2.41
CA THR A 275 -13.04 -2.98 3.72
C THR A 275 -12.70 -1.49 3.66
N LEU A 276 -12.69 -0.85 2.47
CA LEU A 276 -12.36 0.57 2.34
C LEU A 276 -13.35 1.46 3.11
N ASP A 277 -12.82 2.54 3.69
CA ASP A 277 -13.59 3.65 4.26
C ASP A 277 -13.78 4.72 3.18
N ALA A 278 -15.01 4.93 2.70
CA ALA A 278 -15.29 5.87 1.62
C ALA A 278 -14.93 7.32 1.99
N GLY A 279 -15.09 7.71 3.25
CA GLY A 279 -14.74 9.05 3.73
C GLY A 279 -13.22 9.26 3.75
N LEU A 280 -12.46 8.27 4.26
CA LEU A 280 -11.00 8.30 4.23
C LEU A 280 -10.48 8.25 2.79
N GLN A 281 -11.03 7.38 1.96
CA GLN A 281 -10.63 7.24 0.55
C GLN A 281 -10.75 8.56 -0.21
N ARG A 282 -11.87 9.29 -0.02
CA ARG A 282 -12.06 10.61 -0.64
C ARG A 282 -10.98 11.60 -0.19
N GLN A 283 -10.71 11.67 1.10
CA GLN A 283 -9.68 12.56 1.65
C GLN A 283 -8.27 12.21 1.14
N LEU A 284 -7.95 10.93 0.97
CA LEU A 284 -6.68 10.48 0.39
C LEU A 284 -6.56 10.85 -1.10
N GLU A 285 -7.64 10.73 -1.87
CA GLU A 285 -7.64 11.13 -3.28
C GLU A 285 -7.55 12.64 -3.45
N GLU A 286 -8.25 13.42 -2.62
CA GLU A 286 -8.11 14.88 -2.56
C GLU A 286 -6.67 15.27 -2.21
N LEU A 287 -6.05 14.58 -1.26
CA LEU A 287 -4.65 14.78 -0.91
C LEU A 287 -3.73 14.47 -2.09
N ALA A 288 -3.97 13.36 -2.82
CA ALA A 288 -3.23 13.01 -4.02
C ALA A 288 -3.32 14.09 -5.10
N GLN A 289 -4.53 14.59 -5.37
CA GLN A 289 -4.75 15.68 -6.34
C GLN A 289 -4.01 16.96 -5.93
N ASN A 290 -4.04 17.33 -4.64
CA ASN A 290 -3.31 18.49 -4.12
C ASN A 290 -1.78 18.33 -4.27
N TRP A 291 -1.29 17.09 -4.23
CA TRP A 291 0.13 16.78 -4.44
C TRP A 291 0.54 16.75 -5.90
N LYS A 292 -0.39 16.57 -6.84
CA LYS A 292 -0.12 16.46 -8.29
C LYS A 292 0.77 17.58 -8.82
N GLY A 293 0.52 18.82 -8.39
CA GLY A 293 1.31 19.99 -8.78
C GLY A 293 2.73 20.05 -8.21
N ARG A 294 3.02 19.28 -7.16
CA ARG A 294 4.35 19.21 -6.51
C ARG A 294 5.21 18.09 -7.06
N LEU A 295 4.61 17.12 -7.75
CA LEU A 295 5.32 15.99 -8.33
C LEU A 295 6.03 16.41 -9.63
N PRO A 296 7.25 15.95 -9.86
CA PRO A 296 7.93 16.12 -11.14
C PRO A 296 7.10 15.60 -12.32
N ALA A 297 7.43 16.05 -13.52
CA ALA A 297 6.78 15.58 -14.74
C ALA A 297 6.87 14.05 -14.86
N ARG A 298 5.78 13.42 -15.33
CA ARG A 298 5.64 11.95 -15.49
C ARG A 298 5.70 11.15 -14.18
N SER A 299 5.81 11.81 -13.02
CA SER A 299 5.81 11.13 -11.72
C SER A 299 4.39 10.94 -11.21
N SER A 300 4.18 9.87 -10.45
CA SER A 300 2.95 9.54 -9.76
C SER A 300 3.22 9.25 -8.28
N LEU A 301 2.17 8.97 -7.54
CA LEU A 301 2.23 8.53 -6.16
C LEU A 301 1.27 7.37 -5.93
N ALA A 302 1.53 6.62 -4.86
CA ALA A 302 0.60 5.64 -4.34
C ALA A 302 0.53 5.72 -2.82
N MET A 303 -0.64 5.43 -2.27
CA MET A 303 -0.89 5.40 -0.83
C MET A 303 -1.73 4.19 -0.46
N ILE A 304 -1.36 3.51 0.61
CA ILE A 304 -2.17 2.46 1.24
C ILE A 304 -2.27 2.73 2.73
N VAL A 305 -3.46 2.56 3.28
CA VAL A 305 -3.74 2.65 4.73
C VAL A 305 -4.36 1.34 5.17
N VAL A 306 -3.72 0.69 6.14
CA VAL A 306 -4.14 -0.60 6.71
C VAL A 306 -4.42 -0.41 8.19
N ASP A 307 -5.59 -0.78 8.65
CA ASP A 307 -5.90 -0.93 10.08
C ASP A 307 -5.24 -2.23 10.55
N HIS A 308 -4.13 -2.10 11.28
CA HIS A 308 -3.38 -3.28 11.69
C HIS A 308 -4.06 -4.09 12.80
N THR A 309 -5.14 -3.60 13.40
CA THR A 309 -5.87 -4.35 14.44
C THR A 309 -6.62 -5.55 13.85
N ASP A 310 -7.15 -5.41 12.64
CA ASP A 310 -7.89 -6.43 11.91
C ASP A 310 -7.37 -6.70 10.50
N MET A 311 -6.27 -6.05 10.10
CA MET A 311 -5.64 -6.12 8.77
C MET A 311 -6.53 -5.64 7.61
N SER A 312 -7.60 -4.89 7.90
CA SER A 312 -8.45 -4.29 6.87
C SER A 312 -7.77 -3.15 6.15
N VAL A 313 -7.82 -3.17 4.83
CA VAL A 313 -7.40 -2.03 4.01
C VAL A 313 -8.47 -0.96 4.08
N ARG A 314 -8.15 0.22 4.61
CA ARG A 314 -9.06 1.35 4.79
C ARG A 314 -8.95 2.40 3.70
N GLY A 315 -7.80 2.51 3.04
CA GLY A 315 -7.55 3.43 1.94
C GLY A 315 -6.60 2.86 0.91
N TRP A 316 -6.86 3.15 -0.38
CA TRP A 316 -6.04 2.67 -1.51
C TRP A 316 -6.04 3.68 -2.66
N VAL A 317 -4.94 4.35 -2.83
CA VAL A 317 -4.70 5.26 -3.95
C VAL A 317 -3.58 4.69 -4.81
N GLY A 318 -3.93 4.15 -5.97
CA GLY A 318 -2.97 3.46 -6.86
C GLY A 318 -2.19 4.40 -7.78
N SER A 319 -2.69 5.60 -8.02
CA SER A 319 -2.01 6.62 -8.82
C SER A 319 -2.49 8.02 -8.40
N VAL A 320 -1.75 9.04 -8.78
CA VAL A 320 -2.12 10.45 -8.49
C VAL A 320 -3.39 10.87 -9.22
N ASP A 321 -3.61 10.37 -10.43
CA ASP A 321 -4.79 10.64 -11.25
C ASP A 321 -4.90 9.53 -12.32
N MET A 322 -5.97 8.74 -12.23
CA MET A 322 -6.20 7.62 -13.15
C MET A 322 -6.34 8.07 -14.61
N ASN A 323 -6.80 9.28 -14.86
CA ASN A 323 -7.09 9.80 -16.20
C ASN A 323 -5.89 10.55 -16.82
N ASP A 324 -4.77 10.65 -16.11
CA ASP A 324 -3.56 11.33 -16.60
C ASP A 324 -2.59 10.34 -17.25
N ASP A 325 -2.75 10.12 -18.56
CA ASP A 325 -1.88 9.23 -19.32
C ASP A 325 -0.41 9.67 -19.31
N SER A 326 -0.14 10.98 -19.18
CA SER A 326 1.23 11.50 -19.11
C SER A 326 1.98 11.03 -17.85
N ARG A 327 1.24 10.62 -16.82
CA ARG A 327 1.72 10.09 -15.55
C ARG A 327 1.44 8.60 -15.37
N PHE A 328 1.05 7.89 -16.45
CA PHE A 328 0.68 6.48 -16.44
C PHE A 328 -0.42 6.18 -15.40
N GLY A 329 -1.43 7.03 -15.33
CA GLY A 329 -2.46 7.01 -14.29
C GLY A 329 -3.22 5.70 -14.15
N HIS A 330 -3.28 4.90 -15.21
CA HIS A 330 -3.91 3.58 -15.23
C HIS A 330 -3.09 2.46 -14.55
N VAL A 331 -1.84 2.73 -14.15
CA VAL A 331 -0.98 1.76 -13.45
C VAL A 331 -1.20 1.86 -11.95
N ASP A 332 -1.61 0.76 -11.31
CA ASP A 332 -1.74 0.67 -9.87
C ASP A 332 -0.38 0.46 -9.20
N MET A 333 0.18 1.54 -8.66
CA MET A 333 1.49 1.54 -8.02
C MET A 333 1.50 0.92 -6.62
N VAL A 334 0.34 0.62 -6.03
CA VAL A 334 0.26 -0.18 -4.80
C VAL A 334 0.59 -1.65 -5.10
N ASN A 335 0.15 -2.14 -6.27
CA ASN A 335 0.38 -3.50 -6.75
C ASN A 335 1.66 -3.66 -7.59
N ALA A 336 2.23 -2.58 -8.11
CA ALA A 336 3.38 -2.64 -8.97
C ALA A 336 4.64 -3.11 -8.22
N ILE A 337 5.43 -3.98 -8.85
CA ILE A 337 6.72 -4.44 -8.30
C ILE A 337 7.75 -3.32 -8.50
N ARG A 338 8.30 -2.79 -7.41
CA ARG A 338 9.30 -1.71 -7.38
C ARG A 338 10.43 -2.03 -6.41
N SER A 339 11.60 -1.44 -6.62
CA SER A 339 12.73 -1.60 -5.70
C SER A 339 12.43 -0.93 -4.36
N PRO A 340 12.41 -1.69 -3.25
CA PRO A 340 12.05 -1.16 -1.94
C PRO A 340 13.17 -0.33 -1.29
N GLY A 341 14.41 -0.46 -1.76
CA GLY A 341 15.55 0.19 -1.13
C GLY A 341 15.65 -0.17 0.35
N SER A 342 15.93 0.83 1.18
CA SER A 342 16.20 0.68 2.62
C SER A 342 14.99 0.37 3.50
N VAL A 343 13.75 0.29 2.99
CA VAL A 343 12.58 -0.09 3.83
C VAL A 343 12.65 -1.55 4.29
N LEU A 344 13.57 -2.35 3.76
CA LEU A 344 13.83 -3.72 4.24
C LEU A 344 14.69 -3.77 5.50
N LYS A 345 15.43 -2.72 5.86
CA LYS A 345 16.40 -2.71 6.98
C LYS A 345 15.80 -3.01 8.35
N PRO A 346 14.60 -2.51 8.72
CA PRO A 346 14.00 -2.86 10.01
C PRO A 346 13.81 -4.38 10.19
N PHE A 347 13.51 -5.10 9.11
CA PHE A 347 13.33 -6.55 9.17
C PHE A 347 14.63 -7.29 9.46
N ILE A 348 15.74 -6.94 8.77
CA ILE A 348 17.00 -7.63 9.01
C ILE A 348 17.52 -7.36 10.43
N TYR A 349 17.42 -6.12 10.93
CA TYR A 349 17.81 -5.81 12.29
C TYR A 349 16.92 -6.51 13.33
N GLY A 350 15.60 -6.55 13.11
CA GLY A 350 14.66 -7.23 13.99
C GLY A 350 14.92 -8.74 14.06
N LEU A 351 15.16 -9.39 12.93
CA LEU A 351 15.45 -10.80 12.85
C LEU A 351 16.82 -11.15 13.46
N ALA A 352 17.84 -10.33 13.23
CA ALA A 352 19.15 -10.52 13.82
C ALA A 352 19.17 -10.27 15.33
N LEU A 353 18.35 -9.37 15.82
CA LEU A 353 18.14 -9.11 17.24
C LEU A 353 17.44 -10.31 17.91
N ASP A 354 16.44 -10.86 17.22
CA ASP A 354 15.68 -12.03 17.68
C ASP A 354 16.54 -13.30 17.75
N ASP A 355 17.47 -13.46 16.82
CA ASP A 355 18.46 -14.55 16.82
C ASP A 355 19.58 -14.34 17.86
N GLY A 356 19.60 -13.23 18.60
CA GLY A 356 20.67 -12.91 19.55
C GLY A 356 22.03 -12.59 18.91
N LEU A 357 22.04 -12.21 17.64
CA LEU A 357 23.28 -11.81 16.93
C LEU A 357 23.73 -10.40 17.28
N ILE A 358 22.80 -9.51 17.59
CA ILE A 358 23.02 -8.10 17.89
C ILE A 358 22.08 -7.60 18.98
N HIS A 359 22.38 -6.43 19.52
CA HIS A 359 21.51 -5.60 20.34
C HIS A 359 21.53 -4.14 19.81
N PRO A 360 20.63 -3.24 20.23
CA PRO A 360 20.55 -1.88 19.68
C PRO A 360 21.85 -1.07 19.73
N ALA A 361 22.68 -1.30 20.74
CA ALA A 361 24.01 -0.67 20.85
C ALA A 361 25.15 -1.54 20.31
N SER A 362 24.90 -2.63 19.58
CA SER A 362 25.94 -3.42 18.95
C SER A 362 26.81 -2.55 18.03
N LEU A 363 28.10 -2.67 18.16
CA LEU A 363 29.06 -1.99 17.29
C LEU A 363 29.00 -2.57 15.89
N LEU A 364 28.64 -1.75 14.92
CA LEU A 364 28.69 -2.04 13.50
C LEU A 364 29.69 -1.13 12.79
N GLN A 365 30.12 -1.51 11.60
CA GLN A 365 31.19 -0.85 10.88
C GLN A 365 30.64 -0.15 9.64
N ASP A 366 30.62 1.18 9.67
CA ASP A 366 30.30 2.01 8.51
C ASP A 366 31.60 2.51 7.86
N VAL A 367 32.32 1.60 7.22
CA VAL A 367 33.62 1.85 6.58
C VAL A 367 33.59 1.32 5.14
N PRO A 368 34.42 1.87 4.24
CA PRO A 368 34.58 1.34 2.88
C PRO A 368 34.90 -0.14 2.90
N ARG A 369 34.15 -0.92 2.14
CA ARG A 369 34.31 -2.36 2.08
C ARG A 369 34.12 -2.87 0.67
N ARG A 370 34.88 -3.91 0.35
CA ARG A 370 34.75 -4.65 -0.89
C ARG A 370 34.49 -6.12 -0.59
N THR A 371 33.46 -6.69 -1.24
CA THR A 371 33.19 -8.12 -1.20
C THR A 371 33.15 -8.63 -2.65
N GLY A 372 34.26 -9.17 -3.12
CA GLY A 372 34.46 -9.47 -4.54
C GLY A 372 34.43 -8.19 -5.38
N ASP A 373 33.53 -8.13 -6.37
CA ASP A 373 33.31 -6.93 -7.21
C ASP A 373 32.24 -5.99 -6.64
N TYR A 374 31.58 -6.36 -5.55
CA TYR A 374 30.54 -5.56 -4.92
C TYR A 374 31.14 -4.52 -3.97
N ARG A 375 30.87 -3.24 -4.26
CA ARG A 375 31.33 -2.08 -3.48
C ARG A 375 30.13 -1.26 -3.02
N PRO A 376 29.47 -1.65 -1.92
CA PRO A 376 28.38 -0.86 -1.37
C PRO A 376 28.90 0.47 -0.82
N GLY A 377 28.18 1.57 -1.08
CA GLY A 377 28.41 2.88 -0.50
C GLY A 377 27.16 3.41 0.18
N ASN A 378 27.31 4.41 1.06
CA ASN A 378 26.18 5.13 1.62
C ASN A 378 25.57 6.10 0.60
N PHE A 379 24.36 6.55 0.88
CA PHE A 379 23.64 7.48 0.00
C PHE A 379 24.35 8.86 -0.08
N ASP A 380 24.93 9.32 1.02
CA ASP A 380 25.68 10.58 1.16
C ASP A 380 27.15 10.49 0.72
N SER A 381 27.55 9.32 0.20
CA SER A 381 28.94 9.01 -0.20
C SER A 381 29.96 9.13 0.94
N GLY A 382 29.51 9.32 2.19
CA GLY A 382 30.34 9.38 3.39
C GLY A 382 30.37 8.06 4.16
N PHE A 383 31.35 7.94 5.06
CA PHE A 383 31.44 6.82 6.01
C PHE A 383 31.64 7.37 7.42
N HIS A 384 31.04 6.70 8.41
CA HIS A 384 30.94 7.21 9.78
C HIS A 384 31.81 6.44 10.79
N GLY A 385 32.47 5.34 10.33
CA GLY A 385 33.30 4.51 11.18
C GLY A 385 32.48 3.65 12.15
N PRO A 386 32.77 3.69 13.46
CA PRO A 386 32.03 2.92 14.47
C PRO A 386 30.64 3.53 14.72
N VAL A 387 29.58 2.75 14.49
CA VAL A 387 28.18 3.16 14.71
C VAL A 387 27.43 2.08 15.49
N SER A 388 26.40 2.48 16.23
CA SER A 388 25.47 1.51 16.85
C SER A 388 24.47 0.99 15.82
N MET A 389 23.86 -0.17 16.10
CA MET A 389 22.75 -0.68 15.28
C MET A 389 21.59 0.31 15.21
N SER A 390 21.21 0.94 16.34
CA SER A 390 20.17 1.98 16.36
C SER A 390 20.52 3.14 15.45
N GLU A 391 21.72 3.70 15.58
CA GLU A 391 22.19 4.78 14.71
C GLU A 391 22.19 4.37 13.23
N ALA A 392 22.66 3.16 12.92
CA ALA A 392 22.68 2.64 11.56
C ALA A 392 21.27 2.51 10.96
N LEU A 393 20.27 2.10 11.76
CA LEU A 393 18.88 2.01 11.31
C LEU A 393 18.27 3.39 11.07
N VAL A 394 18.43 4.32 12.01
CA VAL A 394 17.90 5.68 11.93
C VAL A 394 18.48 6.45 10.74
N ARG A 395 19.81 6.46 10.62
CA ARG A 395 20.51 7.11 9.52
C ARG A 395 20.43 6.34 8.20
N SER A 396 19.83 5.14 8.25
CA SER A 396 19.68 4.28 7.07
C SER A 396 20.99 3.90 6.40
N LEU A 397 22.08 3.73 7.18
CA LEU A 397 23.40 3.38 6.66
C LEU A 397 23.38 2.04 5.94
N ASN A 398 24.16 1.93 4.88
CA ASN A 398 24.16 0.76 4.00
C ASN A 398 25.09 -0.35 4.49
N LEU A 399 26.34 0.00 4.81
CA LEU A 399 27.38 -0.96 5.16
C LEU A 399 27.01 -1.76 6.42
N PRO A 400 26.53 -1.15 7.50
CA PRO A 400 26.10 -1.88 8.69
C PRO A 400 24.97 -2.88 8.41
N ALA A 401 24.02 -2.53 7.54
CA ALA A 401 22.93 -3.45 7.18
C ALA A 401 23.42 -4.62 6.32
N VAL A 402 24.38 -4.36 5.42
CA VAL A 402 25.05 -5.42 4.63
C VAL A 402 25.84 -6.36 5.56
N GLN A 403 26.57 -5.80 6.55
CA GLN A 403 27.30 -6.60 7.54
C GLN A 403 26.37 -7.56 8.29
N VAL A 404 25.23 -7.09 8.77
CA VAL A 404 24.25 -7.93 9.48
C VAL A 404 23.62 -8.97 8.54
N LEU A 405 23.27 -8.58 7.31
CA LEU A 405 22.69 -9.52 6.34
C LEU A 405 23.70 -10.62 5.95
N GLU A 406 24.98 -10.33 5.88
CA GLU A 406 26.01 -11.30 5.55
C GLU A 406 26.09 -12.42 6.61
N VAL A 407 26.04 -12.03 7.88
CA VAL A 407 26.09 -13.01 8.99
C VAL A 407 24.75 -13.74 9.13
N TYR A 408 23.61 -13.03 8.99
CA TYR A 408 22.29 -13.65 9.06
C TYR A 408 22.02 -14.62 7.89
N GLY A 409 22.50 -14.26 6.70
CA GLY A 409 22.34 -15.02 5.47
C GLY A 409 21.22 -14.50 4.56
N PRO A 410 21.54 -14.06 3.32
CA PRO A 410 20.54 -13.50 2.38
C PRO A 410 19.43 -14.46 2.01
N LYS A 411 19.72 -15.77 1.87
CA LYS A 411 18.71 -16.79 1.55
C LYS A 411 17.71 -16.96 2.69
N ARG A 412 18.20 -17.00 3.93
CA ARG A 412 17.39 -17.09 5.14
C ARG A 412 16.50 -15.88 5.29
N PHE A 413 17.05 -14.69 5.11
CA PHE A 413 16.32 -13.42 5.13
C PHE A 413 15.15 -13.40 4.12
N ALA A 414 15.42 -13.72 2.85
CA ALA A 414 14.39 -13.80 1.82
C ALA A 414 13.31 -14.86 2.14
N ALA A 415 13.68 -15.99 2.74
CA ALA A 415 12.74 -17.03 3.16
C ALA A 415 11.85 -16.56 4.31
N SER A 416 12.41 -15.90 5.33
CA SER A 416 11.65 -15.35 6.47
C SER A 416 10.58 -14.34 6.01
N LEU A 417 10.93 -13.43 5.09
CA LEU A 417 9.99 -12.46 4.53
C LEU A 417 8.90 -13.14 3.69
N ARG A 418 9.26 -14.12 2.86
CA ARG A 418 8.29 -14.87 2.05
C ARG A 418 7.28 -15.60 2.93
N ASN A 419 7.71 -16.18 4.04
CA ASN A 419 6.85 -16.89 4.98
C ASN A 419 5.73 -16.02 5.54
N VAL A 420 5.96 -14.72 5.70
CA VAL A 420 4.96 -13.77 6.19
C VAL A 420 4.23 -13.01 5.08
N GLY A 421 4.39 -13.43 3.83
CA GLY A 421 3.66 -12.87 2.70
C GLY A 421 4.34 -11.66 2.04
N LEU A 422 5.62 -11.42 2.30
CA LEU A 422 6.44 -10.44 1.58
C LEU A 422 7.43 -11.16 0.64
N PRO A 423 7.01 -11.59 -0.56
CA PRO A 423 7.92 -12.17 -1.53
C PRO A 423 8.83 -11.07 -2.12
N LEU A 424 10.12 -11.35 -2.17
CA LEU A 424 11.08 -10.50 -2.87
C LEU A 424 11.27 -11.02 -4.30
N TYR A 425 10.97 -10.16 -5.28
CA TYR A 425 11.04 -10.49 -6.71
C TYR A 425 12.46 -10.21 -7.23
N LEU A 426 13.16 -11.27 -7.57
CA LEU A 426 14.50 -11.22 -8.13
C LEU A 426 14.46 -11.30 -9.66
N PRO A 427 15.48 -10.77 -10.37
CA PRO A 427 15.67 -11.04 -11.78
C PRO A 427 15.72 -12.54 -12.07
N ALA A 428 15.32 -12.95 -13.26
CA ALA A 428 15.31 -14.36 -13.67
C ALA A 428 16.71 -14.98 -13.50
N GLY A 429 16.78 -16.13 -12.81
CA GLY A 429 18.03 -16.84 -12.55
C GLY A 429 18.89 -16.28 -11.40
N ALA A 430 18.52 -15.15 -10.80
CA ALA A 430 19.27 -14.59 -9.68
C ALA A 430 18.92 -15.26 -8.34
N ALA A 431 19.95 -15.51 -7.52
CA ALA A 431 19.79 -15.96 -6.15
C ALA A 431 19.85 -14.80 -5.15
N PRO A 432 19.19 -14.93 -3.97
CA PRO A 432 19.32 -13.95 -2.90
C PRO A 432 20.79 -13.69 -2.52
N ASN A 433 21.18 -12.43 -2.52
CA ASN A 433 22.53 -11.98 -2.22
C ASN A 433 22.51 -10.68 -1.37
N LEU A 434 23.68 -10.11 -1.07
CA LEU A 434 23.82 -8.95 -0.18
C LEU A 434 23.14 -7.68 -0.73
N SER A 435 22.91 -7.57 -2.04
CA SER A 435 22.23 -6.40 -2.61
C SER A 435 20.74 -6.31 -2.21
N LEU A 436 20.14 -7.39 -1.71
CA LEU A 436 18.73 -7.42 -1.25
C LEU A 436 18.41 -6.25 -0.32
N ILE A 437 19.29 -6.03 0.66
CA ILE A 437 19.03 -5.01 1.71
C ILE A 437 19.14 -3.58 1.20
N LEU A 438 19.68 -3.40 0.01
CA LEU A 438 19.82 -2.12 -0.67
C LEU A 438 18.84 -1.94 -1.85
N GLY A 439 17.91 -2.88 -2.00
CA GLY A 439 16.88 -2.84 -3.05
C GLY A 439 17.24 -3.63 -4.32
N GLY A 440 18.14 -4.62 -4.23
CA GLY A 440 18.47 -5.54 -5.32
C GLY A 440 17.37 -6.55 -5.67
N ALA A 441 16.17 -6.39 -5.11
CA ALA A 441 14.95 -7.13 -5.43
C ALA A 441 13.77 -6.18 -5.55
N GLY A 442 12.68 -6.62 -6.16
CA GLY A 442 11.41 -5.90 -6.19
C GLY A 442 10.48 -6.32 -5.05
N ALA A 443 9.58 -5.42 -4.65
CA ALA A 443 8.48 -5.68 -3.71
C ALA A 443 7.26 -4.86 -4.11
N ARG A 444 6.07 -5.22 -3.61
CA ARG A 444 4.85 -4.44 -3.77
C ARG A 444 4.59 -3.60 -2.52
N LEU A 445 3.96 -2.45 -2.70
CA LEU A 445 3.63 -1.58 -1.56
C LEU A 445 2.62 -2.26 -0.62
N GLU A 446 1.65 -2.99 -1.16
CA GLU A 446 0.68 -3.76 -0.36
C GLU A 446 1.36 -4.83 0.51
N ASP A 447 2.28 -5.63 -0.05
CA ASP A 447 2.99 -6.67 0.68
C ASP A 447 3.91 -6.07 1.76
N MET A 448 4.53 -4.92 1.44
CA MET A 448 5.36 -4.19 2.38
C MET A 448 4.55 -3.65 3.55
N ALA A 449 3.39 -3.02 3.30
CA ALA A 449 2.50 -2.53 4.35
C ALA A 449 1.98 -3.69 5.23
N ALA A 450 1.66 -4.83 4.62
CA ALA A 450 1.28 -6.03 5.34
C ALA A 450 2.38 -6.53 6.28
N ALA A 451 3.63 -6.60 5.82
CA ALA A 451 4.76 -7.05 6.61
C ALA A 451 5.11 -6.08 7.75
N TYR A 452 5.02 -4.77 7.52
CA TYR A 452 5.25 -3.75 8.57
C TYR A 452 4.25 -3.83 9.72
N SER A 453 3.08 -4.46 9.52
CA SER A 453 2.14 -4.70 10.61
C SER A 453 2.76 -5.51 11.76
N ALA A 454 3.81 -6.30 11.50
CA ALA A 454 4.52 -7.06 12.52
C ALA A 454 5.09 -6.17 13.64
N PHE A 455 5.52 -4.94 13.32
CA PHE A 455 6.03 -3.99 14.31
C PHE A 455 4.96 -3.43 15.26
N ALA A 456 3.67 -3.58 14.93
CA ALA A 456 2.54 -3.17 15.77
C ALA A 456 1.71 -4.35 16.30
N ARG A 457 1.92 -5.55 15.77
CA ARG A 457 1.14 -6.75 16.08
C ARG A 457 1.99 -7.81 16.78
N GLN A 458 2.78 -7.39 17.75
CA GLN A 458 3.57 -8.30 18.57
C GLN A 458 4.46 -9.27 17.75
N GLY A 459 5.06 -8.75 16.68
CA GLY A 459 5.94 -9.54 15.82
C GLY A 459 5.24 -10.40 14.76
N LYS A 460 3.92 -10.34 14.63
CA LYS A 460 3.14 -11.10 13.66
C LYS A 460 2.72 -10.23 12.48
N ALA A 461 3.07 -10.61 11.27
CA ALA A 461 2.56 -10.00 10.07
C ALA A 461 1.20 -10.62 9.68
N GLY A 462 0.28 -9.79 9.24
CA GLY A 462 -1.06 -10.21 8.80
C GLY A 462 -1.22 -10.11 7.28
N LYS A 463 -2.03 -11.02 6.71
CA LYS A 463 -2.47 -10.87 5.33
C LYS A 463 -3.52 -9.75 5.25
N LEU A 464 -3.42 -8.88 4.23
CA LEU A 464 -4.40 -7.83 4.00
C LEU A 464 -5.80 -8.41 3.74
N ARG A 465 -6.80 -7.83 4.39
CA ARG A 465 -8.21 -8.10 4.16
C ARG A 465 -8.78 -6.99 3.28
N LEU A 466 -9.33 -7.40 2.14
CA LEU A 466 -9.93 -6.50 1.16
C LEU A 466 -11.46 -6.54 1.21
N GLN A 467 -12.01 -7.65 1.72
CA GLN A 467 -13.44 -7.85 1.96
C GLN A 467 -13.71 -8.16 3.44
N PRO A 468 -14.86 -7.79 3.99
CA PRO A 468 -15.19 -8.05 5.40
C PRO A 468 -15.10 -9.52 5.80
N ASP A 469 -15.44 -10.42 4.87
CA ASP A 469 -15.46 -11.88 5.09
C ASP A 469 -14.08 -12.54 4.88
N ASP A 470 -13.06 -11.79 4.44
CA ASP A 470 -11.71 -12.33 4.34
C ASP A 470 -11.21 -12.78 5.73
N PRO A 471 -10.61 -13.97 5.86
CA PRO A 471 -10.11 -14.44 7.14
C PRO A 471 -8.88 -13.63 7.59
N LEU A 472 -8.78 -13.37 8.89
CA LEU A 472 -7.56 -12.83 9.49
C LEU A 472 -6.50 -13.92 9.55
N LEU A 473 -5.52 -13.85 8.67
CA LEU A 473 -4.39 -14.78 8.60
C LEU A 473 -3.12 -14.08 9.08
N GLU A 474 -2.49 -14.63 10.10
CA GLU A 474 -1.28 -14.10 10.72
C GLU A 474 -0.15 -15.12 10.71
N ARG A 475 1.08 -14.64 10.59
CA ARG A 475 2.29 -15.44 10.68
C ARG A 475 3.35 -14.74 11.52
N PRO A 476 4.01 -15.42 12.43
CA PRO A 476 5.09 -14.82 13.21
C PRO A 476 6.28 -14.52 12.30
N LEU A 477 6.85 -13.34 12.45
CA LEU A 477 8.06 -12.89 11.79
C LEU A 477 9.22 -12.81 12.78
N MET A 478 8.98 -12.24 13.95
CA MET A 478 9.96 -12.07 15.02
C MET A 478 9.27 -12.08 16.39
N SER A 479 10.04 -12.08 17.46
CA SER A 479 9.49 -12.01 18.83
C SER A 479 8.82 -10.65 19.11
N VAL A 480 7.96 -10.63 20.13
CA VAL A 480 7.29 -9.41 20.62
C VAL A 480 8.31 -8.35 21.02
N GLY A 481 9.39 -8.76 21.71
CA GLY A 481 10.43 -7.86 22.17
C GLY A 481 11.25 -7.26 21.03
N ALA A 482 11.62 -8.07 20.03
CA ALA A 482 12.35 -7.58 18.86
C ALA A 482 11.51 -6.56 18.06
N ALA A 483 10.24 -6.86 17.82
CA ALA A 483 9.32 -5.96 17.12
C ALA A 483 9.15 -4.63 17.87
N TRP A 484 8.98 -4.68 19.20
CA TRP A 484 8.87 -3.50 20.05
C TRP A 484 10.13 -2.63 20.00
N ILE A 485 11.32 -3.24 20.15
CA ILE A 485 12.60 -2.53 20.11
C ILE A 485 12.78 -1.82 18.77
N ILE A 486 12.58 -2.52 17.65
CA ILE A 486 12.73 -1.92 16.30
C ILE A 486 11.73 -0.79 16.09
N ARG A 487 10.46 -0.98 16.47
CA ARG A 487 9.44 0.07 16.40
C ARG A 487 9.85 1.30 17.22
N ARG A 488 10.37 1.09 18.44
CA ARG A 488 10.83 2.16 19.33
C ARG A 488 11.97 2.96 18.71
N ILE A 489 12.97 2.29 18.14
CA ILE A 489 14.09 2.96 17.44
C ILE A 489 13.58 3.80 16.27
N MET A 490 12.66 3.26 15.46
CA MET A 490 12.08 4.00 14.32
C MET A 490 11.22 5.20 14.74
N ALA A 491 10.67 5.20 15.96
CA ALA A 491 9.82 6.29 16.47
C ALA A 491 10.63 7.38 17.19
N ASP A 492 11.50 7.00 18.11
CA ASP A 492 12.17 7.93 19.02
C ASP A 492 13.31 8.69 18.39
N GLU A 493 14.11 8.02 17.55
CA GLU A 493 15.34 8.57 17.00
C GLU A 493 15.15 9.17 15.61
N ALA A 494 14.02 8.84 14.94
CA ALA A 494 13.72 9.37 13.61
C ALA A 494 13.19 10.82 13.60
N GLN A 495 12.76 11.34 14.77
CA GLN A 495 12.32 12.72 14.92
C GLN A 495 12.97 13.34 16.17
N PRO A 496 13.83 14.35 16.03
CA PRO A 496 14.08 15.26 17.14
C PRO A 496 12.76 15.98 17.43
N LEU A 497 12.07 15.60 18.52
CA LEU A 497 10.91 16.34 19.02
C LEU A 497 11.38 17.76 19.39
N PRO A 498 10.71 18.81 18.93
CA PRO A 498 10.93 20.13 19.51
C PRO A 498 10.60 20.07 21.00
N ASP A 499 11.43 20.65 21.82
CA ASP A 499 11.40 20.64 23.30
C ASP A 499 10.05 21.08 23.93
N ASN A 500 9.08 21.49 23.13
CA ASN A 500 7.78 22.06 23.55
C ASN A 500 6.58 21.15 23.30
N ALA A 501 6.75 19.89 22.96
CA ALA A 501 5.62 18.98 22.68
C ALA A 501 4.95 18.51 23.98
N LEU A 502 4.03 19.29 24.51
CA LEU A 502 3.07 18.91 25.58
C LEU A 502 2.02 17.87 25.10
N SER A 503 2.06 17.42 23.87
CA SER A 503 1.10 16.44 23.36
C SER A 503 1.69 15.03 23.45
N ARG A 504 1.04 14.17 24.23
CA ARG A 504 1.21 12.71 24.25
C ARG A 504 0.73 12.05 22.95
N VAL A 505 1.18 12.56 21.80
CA VAL A 505 0.92 11.91 20.52
C VAL A 505 1.88 10.74 20.42
N VAL A 506 1.36 9.55 20.18
CA VAL A 506 2.18 8.36 19.95
C VAL A 506 3.08 8.65 18.76
N PRO A 507 4.42 8.60 18.93
CA PRO A 507 5.34 8.91 17.84
C PRO A 507 5.11 7.98 16.65
N LEU A 508 5.13 8.54 15.45
CA LEU A 508 5.07 7.73 14.22
C LEU A 508 6.40 7.00 14.03
N ALA A 509 6.37 5.67 14.11
CA ALA A 509 7.52 4.86 13.71
C ALA A 509 7.56 4.75 12.19
N TRP A 510 8.64 5.18 11.54
CA TRP A 510 8.72 5.17 10.09
C TRP A 510 10.10 4.85 9.54
N LYS A 511 10.10 4.36 8.29
CA LYS A 511 11.32 4.09 7.54
C LYS A 511 11.19 4.53 6.09
N THR A 512 12.24 5.17 5.59
CA THR A 512 12.36 5.53 4.18
C THR A 512 13.07 4.46 3.38
N GLY A 513 12.77 4.42 2.08
CA GLY A 513 13.52 3.70 1.07
C GLY A 513 13.75 4.57 -0.15
N THR A 514 14.91 4.44 -0.74
CA THR A 514 15.26 5.04 -2.02
C THR A 514 15.93 3.96 -2.86
N SER A 515 15.43 3.71 -4.06
CA SER A 515 16.05 2.75 -4.95
C SER A 515 17.31 3.33 -5.60
N TYR A 516 18.22 2.46 -6.00
CA TYR A 516 19.40 2.88 -6.75
C TYR A 516 19.00 3.65 -8.02
N GLY A 517 19.64 4.80 -8.23
CA GLY A 517 19.38 5.69 -9.37
C GLY A 517 18.10 6.54 -9.23
N TYR A 518 17.58 6.76 -8.02
CA TYR A 518 16.46 7.68 -7.74
C TYR A 518 15.16 7.35 -8.52
N ARG A 519 14.84 6.07 -8.66
CA ARG A 519 13.65 5.62 -9.41
C ARG A 519 12.42 5.55 -8.54
N ASP A 520 12.59 5.10 -7.30
CA ASP A 520 11.52 4.86 -6.34
C ASP A 520 11.86 5.52 -5.00
N ALA A 521 10.92 6.24 -4.44
CA ALA A 521 11.00 6.83 -3.12
C ALA A 521 9.84 6.30 -2.26
N TRP A 522 10.18 5.70 -1.12
CA TRP A 522 9.25 5.05 -0.22
C TRP A 522 9.27 5.69 1.16
N ALA A 523 8.12 5.67 1.82
CA ALA A 523 8.01 5.88 3.26
C ALA A 523 6.93 4.94 3.81
N ILE A 524 7.29 4.10 4.78
CA ILE A 524 6.33 3.25 5.48
C ILE A 524 6.29 3.69 6.93
N GLY A 525 5.08 3.99 7.41
CA GLY A 525 4.84 4.44 8.77
C GLY A 525 3.91 3.50 9.54
N VAL A 526 4.13 3.40 10.84
CA VAL A 526 3.31 2.61 11.77
C VAL A 526 2.99 3.49 12.96
N ASN A 527 1.71 3.77 13.17
CA ASN A 527 1.22 4.45 14.38
C ASN A 527 0.49 3.46 15.29
N ALA A 528 -0.27 3.94 16.27
CA ALA A 528 -0.98 3.09 17.23
C ALA A 528 -2.04 2.17 16.61
N ARG A 529 -2.58 2.50 15.42
CA ARG A 529 -3.67 1.75 14.79
C ARG A 529 -3.41 1.42 13.33
N TYR A 530 -2.65 2.23 12.62
CA TYR A 530 -2.52 2.10 11.18
C TYR A 530 -1.09 1.84 10.72
N VAL A 531 -0.97 1.04 9.68
CA VAL A 531 0.20 1.02 8.81
C VAL A 531 -0.12 1.85 7.58
N MET A 532 0.78 2.75 7.24
CA MET A 532 0.67 3.64 6.08
C MET A 532 1.85 3.40 5.15
N GLY A 533 1.56 3.09 3.90
CA GLY A 533 2.58 2.94 2.87
C GLY A 533 2.46 4.04 1.83
N ILE A 534 3.57 4.71 1.55
CA ILE A 534 3.68 5.76 0.53
C ILE A 534 4.77 5.37 -0.47
N TRP A 535 4.45 5.52 -1.74
CA TRP A 535 5.41 5.46 -2.84
C TRP A 535 5.29 6.69 -3.73
N THR A 536 6.42 7.23 -4.19
CA THR A 536 6.47 8.26 -5.22
C THR A 536 7.57 7.94 -6.23
N GLY A 537 7.34 8.20 -7.51
CA GLY A 537 8.28 7.89 -8.56
C GLY A 537 7.66 7.98 -9.95
N ARG A 538 8.39 7.54 -10.95
CA ARG A 538 7.84 7.37 -12.30
C ARG A 538 7.38 5.93 -12.51
N PRO A 539 6.12 5.70 -12.89
CA PRO A 539 5.63 4.35 -13.13
C PRO A 539 6.38 3.57 -14.22
N ASP A 540 7.02 4.26 -15.15
CA ASP A 540 7.88 3.65 -16.17
C ASP A 540 9.29 3.27 -15.65
N GLY A 541 9.62 3.56 -14.39
CA GLY A 541 10.90 3.24 -13.77
C GLY A 541 12.07 4.14 -14.21
N THR A 542 11.81 5.24 -14.92
CA THR A 542 12.87 6.19 -15.27
C THR A 542 13.29 7.02 -14.05
N PRO A 543 14.58 7.38 -13.91
CA PRO A 543 15.08 8.14 -12.77
C PRO A 543 14.48 9.52 -12.63
N VAL A 544 14.36 9.98 -11.38
CA VAL A 544 14.02 11.37 -11.05
C VAL A 544 15.10 11.92 -10.13
N VAL A 545 16.03 12.69 -10.70
CA VAL A 545 17.16 13.24 -9.96
C VAL A 545 16.67 14.08 -8.78
N GLY A 546 17.25 13.86 -7.59
CA GLY A 546 16.87 14.56 -6.36
C GLY A 546 15.60 14.02 -5.67
N GLN A 547 14.96 12.98 -6.21
CA GLN A 547 13.82 12.33 -5.57
C GLN A 547 14.30 11.19 -4.66
N PHE A 548 14.12 11.34 -3.36
CA PHE A 548 14.45 10.32 -2.37
C PHE A 548 13.39 10.27 -1.27
N GLY A 549 13.32 9.15 -0.54
CA GLY A 549 12.23 8.84 0.38
C GLY A 549 11.93 9.95 1.38
N PHE A 550 12.97 10.53 1.99
CA PHE A 550 12.80 11.59 2.99
C PHE A 550 12.20 12.88 2.40
N ALA A 551 12.65 13.33 1.23
CA ALA A 551 12.17 14.57 0.64
C ALA A 551 10.80 14.43 -0.05
N SER A 552 10.52 13.26 -0.64
CA SER A 552 9.35 13.08 -1.52
C SER A 552 8.21 12.32 -0.85
N ALA A 553 8.49 11.28 -0.04
CA ALA A 553 7.47 10.40 0.52
C ALA A 553 7.12 10.73 1.98
N VAL A 554 8.09 11.14 2.83
CA VAL A 554 7.84 11.44 4.25
C VAL A 554 6.88 12.61 4.47
N PRO A 555 6.95 13.73 3.74
CA PRO A 555 5.98 14.82 3.92
C PRO A 555 4.54 14.38 3.63
N LEU A 556 4.34 13.49 2.64
CA LEU A 556 3.03 12.91 2.34
C LEU A 556 2.60 11.92 3.42
N LEU A 557 3.51 11.07 3.91
CA LEU A 557 3.25 10.17 5.03
C LEU A 557 2.77 10.92 6.27
N ASN A 558 3.41 12.04 6.62
CA ASN A 558 3.01 12.86 7.75
C ASN A 558 1.61 13.48 7.56
N GLN A 559 1.25 13.90 6.35
CA GLN A 559 -0.09 14.41 6.07
C GLN A 559 -1.16 13.31 6.19
N VAL A 560 -0.87 12.09 5.70
CA VAL A 560 -1.76 10.94 5.89
C VAL A 560 -1.90 10.59 7.38
N ASN A 561 -0.81 10.58 8.13
CA ASN A 561 -0.86 10.34 9.59
C ASN A 561 -1.69 11.40 10.31
N ASN A 562 -1.50 12.68 10.02
CA ASN A 562 -2.28 13.77 10.61
C ASN A 562 -3.78 13.65 10.28
N LEU A 563 -4.10 13.26 9.04
CA LEU A 563 -5.46 12.98 8.63
C LEU A 563 -6.09 11.87 9.47
N LEU A 564 -5.36 10.78 9.71
CA LEU A 564 -5.84 9.66 10.53
C LEU A 564 -5.99 10.06 12.01
N LEU A 565 -5.05 10.83 12.55
CA LEU A 565 -5.13 11.34 13.94
C LEU A 565 -6.34 12.27 14.15
N SER A 566 -6.66 13.12 13.18
CA SER A 566 -7.84 14.00 13.25
C SER A 566 -9.18 13.24 13.28
N ARG A 567 -9.18 11.98 12.85
CA ARG A 567 -10.36 11.08 12.92
C ARG A 567 -10.51 10.36 14.29
N GLY A 568 -9.73 10.75 15.30
CA GLY A 568 -9.89 10.25 16.66
C GLY A 568 -9.25 8.89 16.94
N THR A 569 -8.16 8.58 16.27
CA THR A 569 -7.48 7.26 16.34
C THR A 569 -6.37 7.21 17.43
N ASN A 570 -6.46 8.02 18.45
CA ASN A 570 -5.49 8.02 19.54
C ASN A 570 -5.66 6.76 20.41
N GLN A 571 -4.82 5.76 20.19
CA GLN A 571 -4.68 4.61 21.10
C GLN A 571 -3.41 4.78 21.94
N PRO A 572 -3.38 4.25 23.16
CA PRO A 572 -2.18 4.26 23.98
C PRO A 572 -1.06 3.45 23.29
N GLU A 573 0.17 3.84 23.57
CA GLU A 573 1.36 3.09 23.12
C GLU A 573 1.36 1.68 23.72
N ASP A 574 1.80 0.67 22.98
CA ASP A 574 1.96 -0.68 23.48
C ASP A 574 2.94 -0.70 24.67
N PRO A 575 2.58 -1.33 25.78
CA PRO A 575 3.46 -1.41 26.93
C PRO A 575 4.75 -2.15 26.57
N ARG A 576 5.84 -1.82 27.26
CA ARG A 576 7.10 -2.54 27.11
C ARG A 576 6.92 -4.02 27.46
N PRO A 577 7.28 -4.95 26.56
CA PRO A 577 7.23 -6.39 26.87
C PRO A 577 8.16 -6.77 28.02
N GLU A 578 7.79 -7.80 28.80
CA GLU A 578 8.61 -8.33 29.89
C GLU A 578 9.98 -8.84 29.41
N SER A 579 10.04 -9.37 28.18
CA SER A 579 11.27 -9.83 27.53
C SER A 579 12.26 -8.68 27.23
N VAL A 580 11.87 -7.41 27.39
CA VAL A 580 12.73 -6.24 27.11
C VAL A 580 13.14 -5.56 28.40
N SER A 581 14.44 -5.48 28.62
CA SER A 581 15.04 -4.81 29.77
C SER A 581 15.99 -3.69 29.33
N ARG A 582 16.36 -2.81 30.25
CA ARG A 582 17.47 -1.86 30.04
C ARG A 582 18.76 -2.43 30.58
N GLY A 583 19.85 -2.24 29.84
CA GLY A 583 21.19 -2.62 30.25
C GLY A 583 22.26 -1.63 29.79
N VAL A 584 23.50 -1.90 30.19
CA VAL A 584 24.68 -1.11 29.78
C VAL A 584 25.67 -2.08 29.17
N VAL A 585 26.14 -1.77 27.99
CA VAL A 585 27.14 -2.54 27.26
C VAL A 585 28.39 -1.70 27.00
N CYS A 586 29.50 -2.37 26.75
CA CYS A 586 30.79 -1.74 26.55
C CYS A 586 31.29 -1.93 25.12
N TRP A 587 31.68 -0.85 24.45
CA TRP A 587 32.45 -0.93 23.24
C TRP A 587 33.95 -1.05 23.55
N PRO A 588 34.73 -1.72 22.64
CA PRO A 588 34.32 -2.37 21.40
C PRO A 588 33.78 -3.81 21.60
N GLY A 589 33.82 -4.39 22.79
CA GLY A 589 33.47 -5.78 23.03
C GLY A 589 32.00 -6.17 22.84
N GLY A 590 31.07 -5.25 23.05
CA GLY A 590 29.61 -5.46 22.91
C GLY A 590 28.94 -5.98 24.17
N GLN A 591 29.67 -6.42 25.19
CA GLN A 591 29.14 -7.03 26.42
C GLN A 591 29.26 -6.08 27.62
N SER A 592 28.51 -6.36 28.67
CA SER A 592 28.66 -5.63 29.94
C SER A 592 29.95 -6.01 30.65
N LEU A 593 30.66 -5.00 31.11
CA LEU A 593 31.91 -5.16 31.88
C LEU A 593 31.79 -4.40 33.20
N ALA A 594 32.58 -4.80 34.20
CA ALA A 594 32.63 -4.15 35.50
C ALA A 594 33.00 -2.66 35.36
N PRO A 595 32.52 -1.79 36.29
CA PRO A 595 32.97 -0.41 36.32
C PRO A 595 34.50 -0.32 36.51
N GLY A 596 35.19 0.42 35.64
CA GLY A 596 36.65 0.57 35.68
C GLY A 596 37.45 -0.50 34.90
N ASP A 597 36.78 -1.49 34.28
CA ASP A 597 37.47 -2.44 33.41
C ASP A 597 38.10 -1.71 32.21
N SER A 598 39.40 -1.91 32.05
CA SER A 598 40.20 -1.28 31.02
C SER A 598 39.80 -1.66 29.58
N ASN A 599 39.07 -2.75 29.41
CA ASN A 599 38.52 -3.22 28.13
C ASN A 599 37.23 -2.48 27.74
N CYS A 600 36.61 -1.72 28.65
CA CYS A 600 35.42 -0.91 28.37
C CYS A 600 35.83 0.49 27.96
N ARG A 601 35.81 0.79 26.67
CA ARG A 601 36.21 2.11 26.13
C ARG A 601 35.04 3.11 26.15
N ARG A 602 33.85 2.64 25.80
CA ARG A 602 32.65 3.45 25.76
C ARG A 602 31.48 2.66 26.36
N ARG A 603 30.81 3.24 27.35
CA ARG A 603 29.59 2.66 27.97
C ARG A 603 28.37 3.20 27.26
N LEU A 604 27.47 2.31 26.86
CA LEU A 604 26.24 2.65 26.15
C LEU A 604 25.04 2.01 26.86
N ALA A 605 24.07 2.84 27.25
CA ALA A 605 22.77 2.36 27.69
C ALA A 605 21.97 1.87 26.51
N THR A 606 21.29 0.74 26.64
CA THR A 606 20.58 0.09 25.55
C THR A 606 19.40 -0.72 26.02
N TRP A 607 18.52 -1.08 25.10
CA TRP A 607 17.50 -2.09 25.29
C TRP A 607 18.11 -3.47 25.03
N LEU A 608 17.79 -4.45 25.85
CA LEU A 608 18.23 -5.84 25.74
C LEU A 608 17.01 -6.73 25.60
N LEU A 609 17.04 -7.61 24.62
CA LEU A 609 16.05 -8.67 24.45
C LEU A 609 16.47 -9.87 25.31
N GLU A 610 15.60 -10.30 26.26
CA GLU A 610 15.87 -11.39 27.20
C GLU A 610 17.20 -11.25 27.99
N GLY A 611 17.66 -10.00 28.17
CA GLY A 611 18.94 -9.73 28.80
C GLY A 611 20.16 -10.10 27.96
N SER A 612 19.98 -10.52 26.72
CA SER A 612 21.04 -10.99 25.80
C SER A 612 22.02 -9.85 25.46
N GLN A 613 23.31 -10.15 25.59
CA GLN A 613 24.42 -9.25 25.30
C GLN A 613 25.44 -9.97 24.39
N PRO A 614 25.09 -10.17 23.11
CA PRO A 614 26.05 -10.78 22.20
C PRO A 614 27.31 -9.92 22.07
N PRO A 615 28.48 -10.55 21.84
CA PRO A 615 29.69 -9.84 21.52
C PRO A 615 29.53 -9.07 20.21
N THR A 616 30.41 -8.10 19.98
CA THR A 616 30.44 -7.38 18.70
C THR A 616 30.53 -8.31 17.51
N LEU A 617 29.69 -8.09 16.54
CA LEU A 617 29.55 -8.89 15.33
C LEU A 617 30.82 -8.75 14.47
N LEU A 618 31.59 -9.81 14.34
CA LEU A 618 32.78 -9.86 13.48
C LEU A 618 32.43 -10.56 12.17
N LEU A 619 33.07 -10.11 11.11
CA LEU A 619 33.03 -10.79 9.84
C LEU A 619 34.09 -11.91 9.79
N PRO A 620 33.91 -12.96 8.99
CA PRO A 620 34.86 -14.08 8.95
C PRO A 620 36.30 -13.65 8.68
N GLU A 621 36.52 -12.63 7.88
CA GLU A 621 37.83 -12.06 7.59
C GLU A 621 38.46 -11.24 8.74
N GLN A 622 37.74 -11.01 9.82
CA GLN A 622 38.16 -10.25 11.00
C GLN A 622 38.49 -11.14 12.20
N GLU A 623 38.67 -12.43 11.97
CA GLU A 623 39.19 -13.34 12.97
C GLU A 623 40.70 -13.15 13.16
N GLY A 624 41.20 -13.37 14.35
CA GLY A 624 42.60 -13.23 14.70
C GLY A 624 43.02 -11.79 14.96
N VAL A 625 44.20 -11.41 14.47
CA VAL A 625 44.86 -10.09 14.74
C VAL A 625 44.03 -8.90 14.28
N SER A 626 43.23 -9.05 13.22
CA SER A 626 42.33 -7.99 12.71
C SER A 626 41.03 -7.83 13.53
N GLY A 627 40.77 -8.72 14.45
CA GLY A 627 39.60 -8.75 15.29
C GLY A 627 39.66 -7.87 16.54
N ILE A 628 38.75 -8.16 17.47
CA ILE A 628 38.58 -7.42 18.73
C ILE A 628 39.51 -7.97 19.84
N ARG A 629 39.78 -9.28 19.81
CA ARG A 629 40.61 -9.96 20.81
C ARG A 629 42.04 -10.02 20.32
N PHE A 630 42.93 -9.32 21.03
CA PHE A 630 44.34 -9.23 20.69
C PHE A 630 45.17 -9.88 21.79
N PRO A 631 45.79 -11.05 21.57
CA PRO A 631 46.64 -11.70 22.57
C PRO A 631 47.96 -10.94 22.69
N VAL A 632 48.40 -10.69 23.90
CA VAL A 632 49.71 -10.13 24.24
C VAL A 632 50.35 -10.96 25.31
N TRP A 633 51.67 -11.08 25.27
CA TRP A 633 52.43 -11.68 26.34
C TRP A 633 53.12 -10.59 27.15
N LEU A 634 52.97 -10.62 28.44
CA LEU A 634 53.46 -9.61 29.37
C LEU A 634 54.46 -10.22 30.35
N ASP A 635 55.53 -9.44 30.66
CA ASP A 635 56.40 -9.73 31.80
C ASP A 635 55.76 -9.31 33.12
N ASP A 636 56.50 -9.51 34.23
CA ASP A 636 56.05 -9.15 35.59
C ASP A 636 55.88 -7.63 35.79
N GLU A 637 56.51 -6.82 34.91
CA GLU A 637 56.34 -5.35 34.90
C GLU A 637 55.17 -4.91 34.02
N GLY A 638 54.45 -5.83 33.39
CA GLY A 638 53.33 -5.53 32.49
C GLY A 638 53.80 -5.00 31.12
N LYS A 639 55.02 -5.23 30.70
CA LYS A 639 55.56 -4.88 29.38
C LYS A 639 55.39 -6.07 28.42
N ARG A 640 55.16 -5.79 27.13
CA ARG A 640 55.03 -6.81 26.10
C ARG A 640 56.37 -7.48 25.82
N VAL A 641 56.29 -8.81 25.83
CA VAL A 641 57.46 -9.69 25.57
C VAL A 641 57.11 -10.72 24.48
N ALA A 642 58.09 -11.40 23.96
CA ALA A 642 57.88 -12.53 23.07
C ALA A 642 57.19 -13.68 23.79
N ALA A 643 56.40 -14.51 23.06
CA ALA A 643 55.62 -15.63 23.64
C ALA A 643 56.51 -16.71 24.27
N ASP A 644 57.75 -16.83 23.82
CA ASP A 644 58.75 -17.77 24.28
C ASP A 644 59.65 -17.21 25.40
N CYS A 645 59.38 -16.00 25.86
CA CYS A 645 60.11 -15.34 26.92
C CYS A 645 59.88 -16.02 28.26
N PRO A 646 60.91 -16.25 29.10
CA PRO A 646 60.76 -16.75 30.45
C PRO A 646 59.80 -15.88 31.25
N GLN A 647 58.80 -16.49 31.92
CA GLN A 647 57.78 -15.83 32.73
C GLN A 647 56.72 -15.01 31.93
N ALA A 648 56.68 -15.13 30.58
CA ALA A 648 55.65 -14.50 29.77
C ALA A 648 54.25 -15.05 30.17
N ARG A 649 53.32 -14.10 30.44
CA ARG A 649 51.93 -14.40 30.72
C ARG A 649 51.06 -13.92 29.58
N GLU A 650 50.26 -14.79 29.01
CA GLU A 650 49.30 -14.43 27.99
C GLU A 650 48.14 -13.61 28.59
N GLN A 651 47.86 -12.45 28.01
CA GLN A 651 46.71 -11.64 28.32
C GLN A 651 45.98 -11.25 27.01
N THR A 652 44.69 -11.44 26.99
CA THR A 652 43.86 -10.98 25.85
C THR A 652 43.34 -9.58 26.13
N LEU A 653 43.77 -8.62 25.30
CA LEU A 653 43.23 -7.24 25.31
C LEU A 653 42.06 -7.12 24.37
N ILE A 654 41.08 -6.30 24.75
CA ILE A 654 39.99 -5.90 23.89
C ILE A 654 40.38 -4.60 23.16
N VAL A 655 40.49 -4.69 21.86
CA VAL A 655 40.89 -3.58 20.96
C VAL A 655 39.80 -3.34 19.94
N TRP A 656 39.84 -2.19 19.27
CA TRP A 656 38.95 -1.92 18.18
C TRP A 656 39.25 -2.81 16.96
N PRO A 657 38.23 -3.21 16.17
CA PRO A 657 38.45 -3.86 14.87
C PRO A 657 39.33 -3.02 13.96
N LEU A 658 40.29 -3.65 13.32
CA LEU A 658 41.25 -2.97 12.48
C LEU A 658 40.66 -1.98 11.44
N PRO A 659 39.58 -2.31 10.74
CA PRO A 659 38.98 -1.38 9.77
C PRO A 659 38.45 -0.07 10.37
N LEU A 660 38.19 -0.03 11.69
CA LEU A 660 37.74 1.17 12.39
C LEU A 660 38.84 2.11 12.85
N GLU A 661 40.08 1.63 12.94
CA GLU A 661 41.22 2.42 13.43
C GLU A 661 41.38 3.80 12.75
N PRO A 662 41.19 3.95 11.42
CA PRO A 662 41.28 5.25 10.76
C PRO A 662 40.27 6.31 11.26
N TRP A 663 39.14 5.89 11.81
CA TRP A 663 38.07 6.77 12.32
C TRP A 663 38.21 7.08 13.81
N LEU A 664 39.19 6.45 14.50
CA LEU A 664 39.38 6.64 15.93
C LEU A 664 40.32 7.80 16.23
N PRO A 665 40.10 8.50 17.34
CA PRO A 665 41.11 9.40 17.89
C PRO A 665 42.42 8.64 18.15
N GLU A 666 43.55 9.32 18.07
CA GLU A 666 44.85 8.70 18.27
C GLU A 666 45.00 7.95 19.59
N SER A 667 44.42 8.53 20.67
CA SER A 667 44.39 7.94 22.01
C SER A 667 43.59 6.65 22.14
N GLU A 668 42.69 6.35 21.19
CA GLU A 668 41.84 5.16 21.15
C GLU A 668 42.39 4.08 20.24
N ARG A 669 43.37 4.42 19.38
CA ARG A 669 43.97 3.48 18.43
C ARG A 669 44.80 2.43 19.15
N ARG A 670 44.94 1.27 18.53
CA ARG A 670 45.67 0.12 19.05
C ARG A 670 47.09 0.47 19.55
N GLY A 671 47.86 1.24 18.79
CA GLY A 671 49.21 1.65 19.14
C GLY A 671 49.32 2.37 20.48
N ALA A 672 48.36 3.24 20.81
CA ALA A 672 48.31 3.97 22.08
C ALA A 672 47.83 3.11 23.26
N ARG A 673 47.25 1.92 22.98
CA ARG A 673 46.59 1.04 23.96
C ARG A 673 47.41 -0.20 24.30
N LEU A 674 48.32 -0.61 23.44
CA LEU A 674 49.16 -1.74 23.74
C LEU A 674 50.18 -1.35 24.83
N PRO A 675 50.44 -2.25 25.82
CA PRO A 675 51.48 -2.02 26.80
C PRO A 675 52.83 -1.80 26.13
N PRO A 676 53.73 -1.03 26.75
CA PRO A 676 55.08 -0.78 26.20
C PRO A 676 55.83 -2.08 26.00
N VAL A 677 56.74 -2.09 25.03
CA VAL A 677 57.58 -3.26 24.72
C VAL A 677 58.71 -3.39 25.73
N SER A 678 59.01 -4.59 26.21
CA SER A 678 60.13 -4.90 27.05
C SER A 678 61.44 -4.79 26.23
N VAL A 679 62.49 -4.19 26.80
CA VAL A 679 63.81 -4.10 26.15
C VAL A 679 64.58 -5.38 26.23
N THR A 680 64.28 -6.23 27.21
CA THR A 680 65.02 -7.48 27.48
C THR A 680 64.59 -8.67 26.63
N CYS A 681 63.32 -8.68 26.22
CA CYS A 681 62.74 -9.79 25.46
C CYS A 681 61.66 -9.30 24.52
N PRO A 682 61.97 -8.45 23.53
CA PRO A 682 60.91 -7.88 22.65
C PRO A 682 60.29 -8.96 21.76
N PRO A 683 59.01 -8.84 21.39
CA PRO A 683 58.35 -9.71 20.43
C PRO A 683 59.09 -9.72 19.09
N LEU A 684 59.20 -10.87 18.41
CA LEU A 684 59.92 -11.00 17.13
C LEU A 684 59.36 -10.04 16.09
N GLY A 685 60.26 -9.30 15.38
CA GLY A 685 59.94 -8.36 14.34
C GLY A 685 59.65 -6.93 14.82
N GLN A 686 59.87 -6.62 16.10
CA GLN A 686 59.69 -5.28 16.65
C GLN A 686 61.03 -4.58 16.82
N ASP A 687 61.49 -3.82 15.79
CA ASP A 687 62.54 -2.81 15.99
C ASP A 687 61.95 -1.66 16.82
N ALA A 688 62.28 -1.62 18.08
CA ALA A 688 61.57 -0.88 19.15
C ALA A 688 61.68 0.66 19.05
N SER A 689 62.22 1.25 17.99
CA SER A 689 62.71 2.62 18.10
C SER A 689 62.35 3.61 16.98
N LEU A 690 61.81 3.20 15.85
CA LEU A 690 61.53 4.15 14.75
C LEU A 690 60.04 4.30 14.50
N PRO A 691 59.50 5.54 14.55
CA PRO A 691 58.10 5.80 14.21
C PRO A 691 57.81 5.40 12.77
N LEU A 692 56.61 4.88 12.54
CA LEU A 692 56.13 4.55 11.20
C LEU A 692 56.05 5.84 10.36
N GLN A 693 56.80 5.89 9.26
CA GLN A 693 56.79 7.02 8.34
C GLN A 693 56.42 6.57 6.94
N LEU A 694 55.64 7.39 6.24
CA LEU A 694 55.26 7.19 4.85
C LEU A 694 56.07 8.12 3.97
N THR A 695 56.68 7.55 2.94
CA THR A 695 57.53 8.27 1.98
C THR A 695 57.11 7.96 0.55
N GLY A 696 57.49 8.80 -0.41
CA GLY A 696 57.10 8.71 -1.83
C GLY A 696 56.05 9.74 -2.24
N VAL A 697 55.25 10.24 -1.27
CA VAL A 697 54.32 11.36 -1.47
C VAL A 697 54.35 12.26 -0.23
N ARG A 698 54.28 13.56 -0.41
CA ARG A 698 54.20 14.54 0.70
C ARG A 698 52.75 14.93 0.95
N ASP A 699 52.44 15.32 2.19
CA ASP A 699 51.11 15.86 2.53
C ASP A 699 50.84 17.15 1.73
N GLY A 700 49.64 17.25 1.13
CA GLY A 700 49.28 18.35 0.23
C GLY A 700 49.84 18.26 -1.19
N ALA A 701 50.55 17.18 -1.57
CA ALA A 701 51.13 17.06 -2.91
C ALA A 701 50.09 17.03 -4.02
N ILE A 702 50.40 17.61 -5.16
CA ILE A 702 49.64 17.50 -6.40
C ILE A 702 50.34 16.50 -7.31
N VAL A 703 49.70 15.33 -7.50
CA VAL A 703 50.18 14.30 -8.42
C VAL A 703 49.59 14.57 -9.79
N LYS A 704 50.40 14.59 -10.82
CA LYS A 704 49.94 14.76 -12.20
C LYS A 704 50.02 13.45 -12.96
N ARG A 705 49.04 13.20 -13.79
CA ARG A 705 49.03 12.05 -14.69
C ARG A 705 50.01 12.30 -15.83
N LEU A 706 50.75 11.28 -16.20
CA LEU A 706 51.62 11.36 -17.40
C LEU A 706 50.77 11.51 -18.67
N PRO A 707 51.14 12.37 -19.62
CA PRO A 707 50.44 12.49 -20.89
C PRO A 707 50.31 11.14 -21.58
N GLY A 708 49.09 10.82 -22.02
CA GLY A 708 48.78 9.54 -22.69
C GLY A 708 48.55 8.32 -21.78
N SER A 709 48.72 8.46 -20.44
CA SER A 709 48.45 7.37 -19.51
C SER A 709 47.00 7.42 -18.98
N ALA A 710 46.30 6.28 -18.99
CA ALA A 710 44.96 6.15 -18.39
C ALA A 710 45.02 6.15 -16.85
N LEU A 711 46.14 5.79 -16.25
CA LEU A 711 46.37 5.67 -14.81
C LEU A 711 47.56 6.50 -14.37
N ALA A 712 47.45 7.16 -13.21
CA ALA A 712 48.59 7.69 -12.51
C ALA A 712 49.20 6.59 -11.64
N SER A 713 50.51 6.37 -11.74
CA SER A 713 51.24 5.41 -10.92
C SER A 713 52.05 6.16 -9.87
N LEU A 714 51.75 5.90 -8.58
CA LEU A 714 52.40 6.56 -7.45
C LEU A 714 53.07 5.51 -6.55
N PRO A 715 54.37 5.32 -6.64
CA PRO A 715 55.09 4.43 -5.72
C PRO A 715 55.22 5.10 -4.35
N VAL A 716 54.84 4.39 -3.30
CA VAL A 716 54.97 4.81 -1.91
C VAL A 716 55.65 3.70 -1.10
N GLN A 717 56.32 4.06 -0.04
CA GLN A 717 56.99 3.11 0.85
C GLN A 717 56.93 3.59 2.30
N THR A 718 57.11 2.64 3.22
CA THR A 718 57.17 2.93 4.65
C THR A 718 58.56 2.64 5.20
N SER A 719 58.95 3.43 6.17
CA SER A 719 60.14 3.22 7.01
C SER A 719 59.71 3.23 8.48
N GLY A 720 60.48 2.59 9.36
CA GLY A 720 60.09 2.41 10.76
C GLY A 720 58.89 1.45 10.92
N GLY A 721 58.26 1.47 12.09
CA GLY A 721 57.16 0.60 12.43
C GLY A 721 57.50 -0.90 12.51
N THR A 722 56.50 -1.73 12.84
CA THR A 722 56.68 -3.15 13.13
C THR A 722 55.75 -4.06 12.31
N GLY A 723 56.22 -5.25 11.92
CA GLY A 723 55.40 -6.28 11.27
C GLY A 723 54.87 -5.90 9.89
N ASP A 724 53.68 -6.40 9.55
CA ASP A 724 53.00 -6.13 8.29
C ASP A 724 52.47 -4.69 8.17
N ARG A 725 52.20 -4.24 6.95
CA ARG A 725 51.65 -2.92 6.65
C ARG A 725 50.24 -3.07 6.09
N TRP A 726 49.31 -2.37 6.73
CA TRP A 726 47.91 -2.30 6.30
C TRP A 726 47.67 -0.97 5.64
N TRP A 727 47.36 -0.99 4.34
CA TRP A 727 47.21 0.21 3.54
C TRP A 727 45.71 0.54 3.35
N PHE A 728 45.38 1.82 3.46
CA PHE A 728 44.03 2.33 3.25
C PHE A 728 44.09 3.55 2.33
N LEU A 729 43.28 3.53 1.25
CA LEU A 729 43.11 4.66 0.35
C LEU A 729 41.68 5.18 0.49
N ASN A 730 41.51 6.45 0.88
CA ASN A 730 40.19 7.04 1.19
C ASN A 730 39.37 6.20 2.17
N GLY A 731 40.08 5.56 3.13
CA GLY A 731 39.46 4.67 4.11
C GLY A 731 39.17 3.22 3.63
N GLU A 732 39.29 2.93 2.33
CA GLU A 732 39.18 1.56 1.80
C GLU A 732 40.51 0.82 1.98
N ARG A 733 40.45 -0.39 2.61
CA ARG A 733 41.63 -1.24 2.79
C ARG A 733 42.08 -1.79 1.44
N LEU A 734 43.40 -1.69 1.19
CA LEU A 734 44.03 -2.32 0.05
C LEU A 734 44.53 -3.73 0.40
N ASP A 735 44.64 -4.62 -0.59
CA ASP A 735 45.03 -6.02 -0.37
C ASP A 735 46.52 -6.20 -0.12
N GLU A 736 47.33 -5.22 -0.51
CA GLU A 736 48.79 -5.23 -0.34
C GLU A 736 49.16 -5.07 1.15
N ARG A 737 50.14 -5.85 1.60
CA ARG A 737 50.65 -5.87 2.99
C ARG A 737 52.15 -5.58 3.12
N GLY A 738 52.79 -5.17 2.07
CA GLY A 738 54.23 -4.96 2.09
C GLY A 738 54.62 -3.56 2.55
N ARG A 739 55.92 -3.34 2.80
CA ARG A 739 56.52 -2.02 3.08
C ARG A 739 56.52 -1.09 1.86
N ARG A 740 56.18 -1.60 0.67
CA ARG A 740 56.13 -0.82 -0.58
C ARG A 740 54.74 -1.08 -1.22
N LEU A 741 54.16 -0.01 -1.76
CA LEU A 741 52.92 -0.02 -2.47
C LEU A 741 53.04 0.85 -3.72
N THR A 742 52.45 0.41 -4.84
CA THR A 742 52.31 1.26 -6.01
C THR A 742 50.84 1.51 -6.25
N LEU A 743 50.38 2.72 -5.92
CA LEU A 743 49.01 3.15 -6.19
C LEU A 743 48.82 3.35 -7.68
N ARG A 744 47.69 2.83 -8.23
CA ARG A 744 47.24 3.05 -9.60
C ARG A 744 45.92 3.80 -9.56
N LEU A 745 45.95 5.10 -9.87
CA LEU A 745 44.82 6.01 -9.70
C LEU A 745 44.22 6.39 -11.07
N ALA A 746 42.95 6.12 -11.27
CA ALA A 746 42.25 6.43 -12.51
C ALA A 746 41.50 7.77 -12.46
N THR A 747 40.97 8.12 -11.30
CA THR A 747 40.00 9.23 -11.12
C THR A 747 40.74 10.47 -10.58
N LYS A 748 40.49 11.64 -11.15
CA LYS A 748 40.93 12.92 -10.59
C LYS A 748 40.18 13.22 -9.30
N GLY A 749 40.86 13.85 -8.34
CA GLY A 749 40.27 14.19 -7.06
C GLY A 749 41.27 14.15 -5.91
N ASP A 750 40.75 14.34 -4.70
CA ASP A 750 41.53 14.31 -3.46
C ASP A 750 41.59 12.90 -2.90
N TYR A 751 42.77 12.53 -2.42
CA TYR A 751 43.03 11.21 -1.87
C TYR A 751 43.66 11.34 -0.49
N GLN A 752 43.27 10.43 0.40
CA GLN A 752 43.91 10.21 1.69
C GLN A 752 44.52 8.79 1.70
N LEU A 753 45.82 8.68 1.77
CA LEU A 753 46.53 7.42 1.97
C LEU A 753 46.92 7.30 3.44
N LEU A 754 46.53 6.19 4.04
CA LEU A 754 46.86 5.83 5.41
C LEU A 754 47.55 4.47 5.41
N VAL A 755 48.61 4.34 6.18
CA VAL A 755 49.26 3.06 6.44
C VAL A 755 49.33 2.83 7.94
N MET A 756 49.09 1.62 8.35
CA MET A 756 49.19 1.17 9.73
C MET A 756 50.07 -0.06 9.82
N ASP A 757 50.79 -0.18 10.91
CA ASP A 757 51.62 -1.36 11.23
C ASP A 757 50.91 -2.31 12.23
N ASP A 758 51.48 -3.50 12.50
CA ASP A 758 50.91 -4.46 13.43
C ASP A 758 50.87 -3.94 14.88
N ALA A 759 51.68 -2.98 15.23
CA ALA A 759 51.68 -2.30 16.53
C ALA A 759 50.61 -1.18 16.60
N GLY A 760 49.89 -0.89 15.50
CA GLY A 760 48.88 0.13 15.41
C GLY A 760 49.43 1.56 15.29
N GLN A 761 50.70 1.74 14.94
CA GLN A 761 51.20 3.04 14.53
C GLN A 761 50.61 3.41 13.16
N VAL A 762 50.24 4.65 12.97
CA VAL A 762 49.62 5.16 11.75
C VAL A 762 50.42 6.29 11.15
N ALA A 763 50.62 6.24 9.83
CA ALA A 763 51.12 7.37 9.06
C ALA A 763 50.10 7.72 7.97
N THR A 764 49.75 9.00 7.84
CA THR A 764 48.73 9.47 6.90
C THR A 764 49.30 10.58 6.02
N VAL A 765 48.89 10.61 4.76
CA VAL A 765 49.22 11.69 3.81
C VAL A 765 47.96 11.97 2.95
N ARG A 766 47.74 13.26 2.65
CA ARG A 766 46.69 13.72 1.73
C ARG A 766 47.33 14.27 0.48
N PHE A 767 46.79 13.98 -0.68
CA PHE A 767 47.28 14.48 -1.96
C PHE A 767 46.16 14.56 -2.97
N SER A 768 46.31 15.35 -4.02
CA SER A 768 45.35 15.50 -5.10
C SER A 768 45.88 14.93 -6.40
N LEU A 769 45.06 14.28 -7.22
CA LEU A 769 45.38 13.86 -8.59
C LEU A 769 44.72 14.81 -9.58
N GLN A 770 45.51 15.41 -10.46
CA GLN A 770 45.07 16.33 -11.51
C GLN A 770 45.26 15.78 -12.93
#